data_b9dadc1d1fd41ba12b38c5f5843cbf2a
#
_entry.id   b9dadc1d1fd41ba12b38c5f5843cbf2a
#
_cell.length_a   1.000
_cell.length_b   1.000
_cell.length_c   1.000
_cell.angle_alpha   90.00
_cell.angle_beta   90.00
_cell.angle_gamma   90.00
#
_symmetry.space_group_name_H-M   'P 1'
#
loop_
_entity.id
_entity.type
_entity.pdbx_description
1 polymer ?
#
loop_
_entity_poly.entity_id
_entity_poly.type
_entity_poly.pdbx_seq_one_letter_code
_entity_poly.pdbx_strand_id
1 'polypeptide(L)'
;MKRIGFWFLYLFPILVFAQQEPNLDRYKTTDQKLKIWLKYANEALDLEDYPKLLRITQKGIYLSKNHPAYLSRFYLYKGVAYEFSNNQYEKALVNYELALKYAQKARHLKNETSSLMRLNYIYYSLNQTSKRKELITYIKKVLDTTKNSYTQAVLNGSLGEYYLDYSEYESFIHFQLKAISYKKLLDKSPVNNENIGISYSQIGSAYVKMKQYNKAIEYLNEAKPYVKNSPYVRAFLCNYYLQCFIPLKKQDSIKKYYSLIYTYPSKKDSLFLNLSFANRSMSEFSIGRNQINAAYNYAKKAVLLGEKSNDDEILMEANAVMGRVLYEKKEYKKAIKILTLASQNALTYDKESFVNINKKLSQSYAALGSWKEAYRYNEIYSKYNDEMLQESAKQNIANAEARYQNKTKGQEIKNLSIQNTVKNIQIEEAKKQRYFLIGGILLVAIIGLLIFNQSRNRKKTNQKLQLLNQELDEANKIKARFFGILNHDLRSPVSNLIHFLHLQKESPELIDEETAARMQNKIITGAENLLSSMEDILLWSKGQMENFEPQHKKVAVAVLFEETQKHFSSADNVKITFENPENIILETDENYLKTIIRNLTGNAIQALGKTPDGHIIWKAWKENNTNYLSVTDNGSGGTKEKFKALYDDSEVVGIKSGLGLHLIRDLANAINCKIEVDSRTGFGTTFTLKFCNELH
;
A
#
# COMPACT_ATOMS: atom_id res chain seq x y z
N MET A 1 -9.25 -2.29 2.13
CA MET A 1 -10.54 -1.63 2.35
C MET A 1 -11.62 -2.41 1.62
N LYS A 2 -12.24 -3.42 2.30
CA LYS A 2 -13.55 -3.86 1.85
C LYS A 2 -14.43 -2.63 2.00
N ARG A 3 -14.71 -1.96 0.90
CA ARG A 3 -15.60 -0.80 0.93
C ARG A 3 -16.92 -1.26 1.47
N ILE A 4 -17.36 -0.58 2.50
CA ILE A 4 -18.79 -0.45 2.75
C ILE A 4 -19.31 0.19 1.47
N GLY A 5 -19.71 -0.64 0.54
CA GLY A 5 -20.41 -0.21 -0.65
C GLY A 5 -21.66 0.47 -0.15
N PHE A 6 -21.66 1.81 -0.17
CA PHE A 6 -22.82 2.61 0.14
C PHE A 6 -23.87 2.38 -0.93
N TRP A 7 -24.54 1.24 -0.85
CA TRP A 7 -25.68 0.91 -1.68
C TRP A 7 -26.91 1.01 -0.81
N PHE A 8 -27.34 2.28 -0.57
CA PHE A 8 -28.63 2.52 0.02
C PHE A 8 -29.71 2.18 -1.00
N LEU A 9 -30.34 1.06 -0.79
CA LEU A 9 -31.71 0.80 -1.19
C LEU A 9 -32.58 1.10 0.01
N TYR A 10 -33.29 2.22 -0.05
CA TYR A 10 -34.51 2.56 0.71
C TYR A 10 -34.58 2.21 2.19
N LEU A 11 -34.62 3.23 3.02
CA LEU A 11 -35.15 3.16 4.37
C LEU A 11 -36.33 4.12 4.54
N PHE A 12 -37.53 3.58 4.37
CA PHE A 12 -38.72 4.12 5.00
C PHE A 12 -39.16 3.17 6.11
N PRO A 13 -39.54 3.64 7.30
CA PRO A 13 -40.22 2.82 8.29
C PRO A 13 -41.65 2.65 7.85
N ILE A 14 -41.92 1.62 7.08
CA ILE A 14 -43.32 1.15 6.85
C ILE A 14 -43.61 0.12 7.92
N LEU A 15 -44.67 0.34 8.65
CA LEU A 15 -45.31 -0.64 9.52
C LEU A 15 -45.36 -2.02 8.85
N VAL A 16 -44.68 -2.98 9.46
CA VAL A 16 -44.58 -4.34 8.96
C VAL A 16 -45.94 -5.02 9.17
N PHE A 17 -46.81 -4.93 8.18
CA PHE A 17 -47.76 -6.01 7.92
C PHE A 17 -47.00 -7.03 7.08
N ALA A 18 -46.86 -8.26 7.59
CA ALA A 18 -46.38 -9.38 6.81
C ALA A 18 -47.35 -9.55 5.61
N GLN A 19 -47.00 -8.95 4.47
CA GLN A 19 -47.83 -9.07 3.29
C GLN A 19 -47.81 -10.53 2.82
N GLN A 20 -48.98 -11.14 2.71
CA GLN A 20 -49.15 -12.46 2.12
C GLN A 20 -48.66 -12.46 0.67
N GLU A 21 -48.15 -13.59 0.22
CA GLU A 21 -47.76 -13.79 -1.18
C GLU A 21 -48.89 -13.38 -2.10
N PRO A 22 -48.64 -12.53 -3.11
CA PRO A 22 -49.71 -12.01 -3.97
C PRO A 22 -50.38 -13.16 -4.75
N ASN A 23 -51.70 -13.23 -4.70
CA ASN A 23 -52.47 -14.19 -5.48
C ASN A 23 -52.43 -13.79 -6.96
N LEU A 24 -51.64 -14.53 -7.75
CA LEU A 24 -51.43 -14.28 -9.18
C LEU A 24 -52.62 -14.71 -10.06
N ASP A 25 -53.54 -15.52 -9.55
CA ASP A 25 -54.70 -16.01 -10.34
C ASP A 25 -55.70 -14.90 -10.66
N ARG A 26 -55.66 -13.80 -9.91
CA ARG A 26 -56.46 -12.60 -10.13
C ARG A 26 -56.06 -11.83 -11.39
N TYR A 27 -54.89 -12.10 -11.98
CA TYR A 27 -54.33 -11.37 -13.11
C TYR A 27 -54.38 -12.21 -14.39
N LYS A 28 -54.94 -11.61 -15.46
CA LYS A 28 -55.23 -12.34 -16.70
C LYS A 28 -53.99 -12.56 -17.58
N THR A 29 -53.07 -11.62 -17.62
CA THR A 29 -51.88 -11.69 -18.51
C THR A 29 -50.60 -12.01 -17.72
N THR A 30 -49.65 -12.68 -18.38
CA THR A 30 -48.32 -12.97 -17.81
C THR A 30 -47.60 -11.70 -17.43
N ASP A 31 -47.71 -10.64 -18.22
CA ASP A 31 -47.06 -9.34 -17.92
C ASP A 31 -47.61 -8.72 -16.63
N GLN A 32 -48.94 -8.75 -16.41
CA GLN A 32 -49.56 -8.30 -15.17
C GLN A 32 -49.02 -9.11 -13.95
N LYS A 33 -48.99 -10.44 -14.09
CA LYS A 33 -48.47 -11.33 -13.05
C LYS A 33 -47.03 -11.00 -12.72
N LEU A 34 -46.17 -10.79 -13.73
CA LEU A 34 -44.75 -10.45 -13.57
C LEU A 34 -44.55 -9.07 -12.94
N LYS A 35 -45.36 -8.06 -13.31
CA LYS A 35 -45.31 -6.72 -12.68
C LYS A 35 -45.61 -6.80 -11.18
N ILE A 36 -46.66 -7.52 -10.79
CA ILE A 36 -47.03 -7.68 -9.39
C ILE A 36 -45.97 -8.47 -8.63
N TRP A 37 -45.44 -9.54 -9.25
CA TRP A 37 -44.38 -10.36 -8.64
C TRP A 37 -43.10 -9.59 -8.45
N LEU A 38 -42.74 -8.74 -9.43
CA LEU A 38 -41.58 -7.83 -9.33
C LEU A 38 -41.78 -6.79 -8.23
N LYS A 39 -43.03 -6.25 -8.07
CA LYS A 39 -43.32 -5.34 -6.97
C LYS A 39 -43.10 -6.00 -5.62
N TYR A 40 -43.54 -7.23 -5.46
CA TYR A 40 -43.34 -8.02 -4.23
C TYR A 40 -41.86 -8.32 -3.96
N ALA A 41 -41.06 -8.56 -5.03
CA ALA A 41 -39.63 -8.68 -4.92
C ALA A 41 -38.96 -7.34 -4.49
N ASN A 42 -39.42 -6.20 -5.00
CA ASN A 42 -38.93 -4.88 -4.58
C ASN A 42 -39.20 -4.65 -3.08
N GLU A 43 -40.40 -4.98 -2.60
CA GLU A 43 -40.76 -4.83 -1.19
C GLU A 43 -39.86 -5.69 -0.29
N ALA A 44 -39.54 -6.93 -0.68
CA ALA A 44 -38.62 -7.79 0.06
C ALA A 44 -37.18 -7.23 0.05
N LEU A 45 -36.80 -6.62 -1.07
CA LEU A 45 -35.49 -5.95 -1.20
C LEU A 45 -35.41 -4.71 -0.32
N ASP A 46 -36.46 -3.87 -0.30
CA ASP A 46 -36.54 -2.66 0.50
C ASP A 46 -36.51 -2.95 2.03
N LEU A 47 -37.07 -4.13 2.42
CA LEU A 47 -37.03 -4.62 3.80
C LEU A 47 -35.75 -5.37 4.16
N GLU A 48 -34.81 -5.52 3.20
CA GLU A 48 -33.57 -6.30 3.37
C GLU A 48 -33.81 -7.76 3.77
N ASP A 49 -35.02 -8.32 3.44
CA ASP A 49 -35.36 -9.73 3.68
C ASP A 49 -34.82 -10.61 2.55
N TYR A 50 -33.50 -10.84 2.59
CA TYR A 50 -32.81 -11.61 1.54
C TYR A 50 -33.23 -13.05 1.43
N PRO A 51 -33.52 -13.79 2.52
CA PRO A 51 -34.12 -15.14 2.43
C PRO A 51 -35.45 -15.16 1.71
N LYS A 52 -36.32 -14.19 1.97
CA LYS A 52 -37.62 -14.03 1.27
C LYS A 52 -37.37 -13.65 -0.20
N LEU A 53 -36.44 -12.73 -0.46
CA LEU A 53 -36.08 -12.31 -1.81
C LEU A 53 -35.57 -13.49 -2.67
N LEU A 54 -34.74 -14.40 -2.11
CA LEU A 54 -34.29 -15.60 -2.81
C LEU A 54 -35.48 -16.50 -3.25
N ARG A 55 -36.44 -16.72 -2.36
CA ARG A 55 -37.64 -17.51 -2.71
C ARG A 55 -38.47 -16.84 -3.81
N ILE A 56 -38.72 -15.53 -3.69
CA ILE A 56 -39.45 -14.74 -4.66
C ILE A 56 -38.77 -14.76 -6.03
N THR A 57 -37.43 -14.56 -6.07
CA THR A 57 -36.68 -14.53 -7.32
C THR A 57 -36.66 -15.88 -8.01
N GLN A 58 -36.63 -17.00 -7.27
CA GLN A 58 -36.68 -18.32 -7.87
C GLN A 58 -38.00 -18.57 -8.63
N LYS A 59 -39.15 -18.22 -8.03
CA LYS A 59 -40.46 -18.28 -8.67
C LYS A 59 -40.58 -17.26 -9.82
N GLY A 60 -40.04 -16.05 -9.63
CA GLY A 60 -40.00 -15.00 -10.66
C GLY A 60 -39.22 -15.40 -11.91
N ILE A 61 -38.08 -16.09 -11.75
CA ILE A 61 -37.29 -16.65 -12.85
C ILE A 61 -38.11 -17.70 -13.62
N TYR A 62 -38.79 -18.58 -12.91
CA TYR A 62 -39.63 -19.58 -13.54
C TYR A 62 -40.77 -18.94 -14.35
N LEU A 63 -41.47 -17.96 -13.78
CA LEU A 63 -42.59 -17.27 -14.44
C LEU A 63 -42.16 -16.43 -15.65
N SER A 64 -40.89 -15.95 -15.66
CA SER A 64 -40.39 -15.03 -16.68
C SER A 64 -39.57 -15.69 -17.79
N LYS A 65 -39.58 -17.01 -17.95
CA LYS A 65 -38.76 -17.76 -18.94
C LYS A 65 -38.76 -17.15 -20.34
N ASN A 66 -39.89 -16.67 -20.82
CA ASN A 66 -40.07 -16.07 -22.15
C ASN A 66 -40.04 -14.52 -22.13
N HIS A 67 -39.74 -13.89 -20.99
CA HIS A 67 -39.74 -12.46 -20.80
C HIS A 67 -38.34 -11.98 -20.36
N PRO A 68 -37.39 -11.81 -21.29
CA PRO A 68 -35.98 -11.62 -20.94
C PRO A 68 -35.72 -10.35 -20.09
N ALA A 69 -36.52 -9.30 -20.20
CA ALA A 69 -36.38 -8.09 -19.38
C ALA A 69 -36.72 -8.38 -17.89
N TYR A 70 -37.80 -9.14 -17.61
CA TYR A 70 -38.14 -9.57 -16.26
C TYR A 70 -37.15 -10.60 -15.74
N LEU A 71 -36.75 -11.54 -16.59
CA LEU A 71 -35.77 -12.57 -16.26
C LEU A 71 -34.44 -11.93 -15.81
N SER A 72 -33.96 -10.92 -16.55
CA SER A 72 -32.80 -10.14 -16.17
C SER A 72 -32.95 -9.50 -14.77
N ARG A 73 -34.12 -8.94 -14.49
CA ARG A 73 -34.39 -8.27 -13.22
C ARG A 73 -34.43 -9.26 -12.03
N PHE A 74 -35.02 -10.42 -12.21
CA PHE A 74 -35.04 -11.45 -11.17
C PHE A 74 -33.66 -12.06 -10.92
N TYR A 75 -32.84 -12.27 -11.96
CA TYR A 75 -31.45 -12.69 -11.77
C TYR A 75 -30.65 -11.61 -11.06
N LEU A 76 -30.85 -10.33 -11.40
CA LEU A 76 -30.20 -9.23 -10.70
C LEU A 76 -30.53 -9.26 -9.20
N TYR A 77 -31.81 -9.40 -8.84
CA TYR A 77 -32.25 -9.47 -7.44
C TYR A 77 -31.75 -10.70 -6.71
N LYS A 78 -31.70 -11.83 -7.40
CA LYS A 78 -31.14 -13.07 -6.84
C LYS A 78 -29.66 -12.92 -6.56
N GLY A 79 -28.93 -12.23 -7.45
CA GLY A 79 -27.54 -11.86 -7.23
C GLY A 79 -27.36 -10.96 -5.99
N VAL A 80 -28.21 -9.92 -5.85
CA VAL A 80 -28.23 -9.05 -4.68
C VAL A 80 -28.49 -9.85 -3.39
N ALA A 81 -29.45 -10.75 -3.41
CA ALA A 81 -29.76 -11.57 -2.25
C ALA A 81 -28.56 -12.44 -1.83
N TYR A 82 -27.83 -13.04 -2.77
CA TYR A 82 -26.61 -13.79 -2.46
C TYR A 82 -25.46 -12.89 -1.99
N GLU A 83 -25.29 -11.71 -2.58
CA GLU A 83 -24.26 -10.74 -2.18
C GLU A 83 -24.40 -10.34 -0.71
N PHE A 84 -25.63 -10.04 -0.28
CA PHE A 84 -25.92 -9.59 1.09
C PHE A 84 -26.29 -10.69 2.08
N SER A 85 -26.55 -11.94 1.60
CA SER A 85 -26.70 -13.13 2.45
C SER A 85 -25.36 -13.82 2.62
N ASN A 86 -24.61 -13.54 3.68
CA ASN A 86 -23.36 -14.22 4.02
C ASN A 86 -22.24 -14.09 2.96
N ASN A 87 -22.18 -12.99 2.19
CA ASN A 87 -21.12 -12.69 1.24
C ASN A 87 -20.86 -13.83 0.21
N GLN A 88 -21.93 -14.45 -0.32
CA GLN A 88 -21.82 -15.53 -1.31
C GLN A 88 -21.50 -14.96 -2.71
N TYR A 89 -20.33 -14.34 -2.83
CA TYR A 89 -19.94 -13.57 -4.02
C TYR A 89 -19.86 -14.39 -5.31
N GLU A 90 -19.45 -15.67 -5.25
CA GLU A 90 -19.41 -16.54 -6.43
C GLU A 90 -20.82 -16.81 -6.97
N LYS A 91 -21.80 -17.03 -6.07
CA LYS A 91 -23.20 -17.21 -6.48
C LYS A 91 -23.80 -15.90 -6.99
N ALA A 92 -23.46 -14.78 -6.38
CA ALA A 92 -23.87 -13.46 -6.85
C ALA A 92 -23.32 -13.19 -8.25
N LEU A 93 -22.04 -13.50 -8.52
CA LEU A 93 -21.41 -13.34 -9.82
C LEU A 93 -22.18 -14.03 -10.93
N VAL A 94 -22.44 -15.34 -10.77
CA VAL A 94 -23.18 -16.13 -11.78
C VAL A 94 -24.55 -15.48 -12.09
N ASN A 95 -25.27 -15.01 -11.07
CA ASN A 95 -26.57 -14.41 -11.26
C ASN A 95 -26.48 -13.02 -11.92
N TYR A 96 -25.44 -12.22 -11.64
CA TYR A 96 -25.25 -10.94 -12.30
C TYR A 96 -24.79 -11.07 -13.76
N GLU A 97 -23.99 -12.08 -14.10
CA GLU A 97 -23.66 -12.41 -15.49
C GLU A 97 -24.89 -12.83 -16.28
N LEU A 98 -25.76 -13.66 -15.70
CA LEU A 98 -27.04 -14.01 -16.28
C LEU A 98 -27.96 -12.77 -16.43
N ALA A 99 -28.02 -11.91 -15.42
CA ALA A 99 -28.80 -10.68 -15.48
C ALA A 99 -28.33 -9.78 -16.64
N LEU A 100 -27.01 -9.62 -16.83
CA LEU A 100 -26.43 -8.86 -17.94
C LEU A 100 -26.80 -9.50 -19.29
N LYS A 101 -26.61 -10.82 -19.45
CA LYS A 101 -26.94 -11.58 -20.66
C LYS A 101 -28.39 -11.35 -21.08
N TYR A 102 -29.34 -11.47 -20.15
CA TYR A 102 -30.75 -11.29 -20.46
C TYR A 102 -31.16 -9.84 -20.63
N ALA A 103 -30.49 -8.88 -19.98
CA ALA A 103 -30.66 -7.44 -20.22
C ALA A 103 -30.29 -7.08 -21.64
N GLN A 104 -29.14 -7.54 -22.12
CA GLN A 104 -28.66 -7.35 -23.49
C GLN A 104 -29.61 -7.99 -24.51
N LYS A 105 -30.05 -9.24 -24.26
CA LYS A 105 -31.04 -9.92 -25.11
C LYS A 105 -32.35 -9.12 -25.20
N ALA A 106 -32.78 -8.52 -24.11
CA ALA A 106 -33.99 -7.68 -24.06
C ALA A 106 -33.77 -6.26 -24.57
N ARG A 107 -32.55 -5.83 -24.86
CA ARG A 107 -32.13 -4.42 -25.10
C ARG A 107 -32.64 -3.47 -24.00
N HIS A 108 -32.64 -3.97 -22.74
CA HIS A 108 -33.19 -3.23 -21.60
C HIS A 108 -32.08 -2.48 -20.84
N LEU A 109 -31.79 -1.25 -21.29
CA LEU A 109 -30.65 -0.46 -20.84
C LEU A 109 -30.57 -0.29 -19.31
N LYS A 110 -31.70 -0.12 -18.61
CA LYS A 110 -31.71 0.08 -17.15
C LYS A 110 -31.21 -1.17 -16.41
N ASN A 111 -31.62 -2.38 -16.83
CA ASN A 111 -31.16 -3.61 -16.22
C ASN A 111 -29.71 -3.90 -16.56
N GLU A 112 -29.29 -3.62 -17.80
CA GLU A 112 -27.91 -3.71 -18.24
C GLU A 112 -27.01 -2.82 -17.37
N THR A 113 -27.38 -1.55 -17.22
CA THR A 113 -26.69 -0.57 -16.35
C THR A 113 -26.52 -1.12 -14.91
N SER A 114 -27.59 -1.64 -14.32
CA SER A 114 -27.56 -2.16 -12.96
C SER A 114 -26.67 -3.41 -12.85
N SER A 115 -26.70 -4.28 -13.85
CA SER A 115 -25.86 -5.48 -13.88
C SER A 115 -24.38 -5.15 -14.03
N LEU A 116 -24.04 -4.22 -14.93
CA LEU A 116 -22.65 -3.76 -15.13
C LEU A 116 -22.07 -3.17 -13.84
N MET A 117 -22.84 -2.35 -13.16
CA MET A 117 -22.45 -1.77 -11.89
C MET A 117 -22.16 -2.83 -10.82
N ARG A 118 -23.05 -3.83 -10.68
CA ARG A 118 -22.89 -4.93 -9.71
C ARG A 118 -21.70 -5.83 -10.05
N LEU A 119 -21.49 -6.13 -11.34
CA LEU A 119 -20.35 -6.90 -11.81
C LEU A 119 -19.02 -6.21 -11.52
N ASN A 120 -18.94 -4.87 -11.67
CA ASN A 120 -17.73 -4.12 -11.31
C ASN A 120 -17.34 -4.35 -9.85
N TYR A 121 -18.31 -4.33 -8.93
CA TYR A 121 -18.08 -4.58 -7.51
C TYR A 121 -17.70 -6.05 -7.23
N ILE A 122 -18.43 -7.01 -7.79
CA ILE A 122 -18.20 -8.43 -7.54
C ILE A 122 -16.84 -8.90 -8.09
N TYR A 123 -16.44 -8.46 -9.28
CA TYR A 123 -15.10 -8.78 -9.80
C TYR A 123 -13.99 -8.23 -8.92
N TYR A 124 -14.20 -7.06 -8.30
CA TYR A 124 -13.27 -6.53 -7.30
C TYR A 124 -13.20 -7.41 -6.06
N SER A 125 -14.36 -7.78 -5.49
CA SER A 125 -14.45 -8.60 -4.27
C SER A 125 -13.84 -10.00 -4.46
N LEU A 126 -13.91 -10.55 -5.68
CA LEU A 126 -13.34 -11.85 -6.04
C LEU A 126 -11.92 -11.75 -6.63
N ASN A 127 -11.28 -10.57 -6.61
CA ASN A 127 -9.95 -10.32 -7.18
C ASN A 127 -9.81 -10.71 -8.67
N GLN A 128 -10.90 -10.71 -9.44
CA GLN A 128 -10.91 -11.04 -10.88
C GLN A 128 -10.50 -9.82 -11.74
N THR A 129 -9.25 -9.37 -11.58
CA THR A 129 -8.74 -8.12 -12.15
C THR A 129 -8.85 -8.06 -13.67
N SER A 130 -8.56 -9.14 -14.39
CA SER A 130 -8.63 -9.18 -15.87
C SER A 130 -10.05 -8.99 -16.37
N LYS A 131 -11.02 -9.76 -15.85
CA LYS A 131 -12.44 -9.63 -16.22
C LYS A 131 -13.00 -8.24 -15.85
N ARG A 132 -12.54 -7.69 -14.72
CA ARG A 132 -12.92 -6.34 -14.32
C ARG A 132 -12.45 -5.30 -15.33
N LYS A 133 -11.20 -5.40 -15.84
CA LYS A 133 -10.67 -4.48 -16.88
C LYS A 133 -11.46 -4.55 -18.18
N GLU A 134 -11.83 -5.74 -18.62
CA GLU A 134 -12.69 -5.95 -19.79
C GLU A 134 -14.07 -5.28 -19.58
N LEU A 135 -14.68 -5.51 -18.40
CA LEU A 135 -15.94 -4.88 -18.02
C LEU A 135 -15.85 -3.35 -18.04
N ILE A 136 -14.77 -2.77 -17.49
CA ILE A 136 -14.55 -1.32 -17.49
C ILE A 136 -14.44 -0.77 -18.92
N THR A 137 -13.77 -1.48 -19.81
CA THR A 137 -13.69 -1.13 -21.23
C THR A 137 -15.08 -1.12 -21.88
N TYR A 138 -15.90 -2.13 -21.56
CA TYR A 138 -17.28 -2.18 -22.04
C TYR A 138 -18.15 -1.05 -21.44
N ILE A 139 -18.03 -0.77 -20.15
CA ILE A 139 -18.73 0.36 -19.50
C ILE A 139 -18.40 1.69 -20.19
N LYS A 140 -17.13 1.95 -20.52
CA LYS A 140 -16.72 3.15 -21.23
C LYS A 140 -17.39 3.25 -22.61
N LYS A 141 -17.46 2.15 -23.36
CA LYS A 141 -18.15 2.09 -24.65
C LYS A 141 -19.65 2.39 -24.51
N VAL A 142 -20.31 1.86 -23.46
CA VAL A 142 -21.73 2.16 -23.19
C VAL A 142 -21.92 3.65 -22.86
N LEU A 143 -21.03 4.23 -22.06
CA LEU A 143 -21.08 5.65 -21.71
C LEU A 143 -20.89 6.58 -22.93
N ASP A 144 -20.03 6.20 -23.87
CA ASP A 144 -19.76 6.98 -25.09
C ASP A 144 -20.95 6.97 -26.04
N THR A 145 -21.76 5.95 -26.02
CA THR A 145 -22.89 5.76 -26.95
C THR A 145 -24.25 6.19 -26.40
N THR A 146 -24.41 6.24 -25.08
CA THR A 146 -25.71 6.54 -24.47
C THR A 146 -25.88 8.00 -24.08
N LYS A 147 -27.09 8.55 -24.33
CA LYS A 147 -27.54 9.85 -23.82
C LYS A 147 -28.44 9.71 -22.57
N ASN A 148 -28.71 8.48 -22.12
CA ASN A 148 -29.61 8.23 -20.99
C ASN A 148 -28.99 8.71 -19.67
N SER A 149 -29.61 9.70 -19.02
CA SER A 149 -29.08 10.33 -17.79
C SER A 149 -28.94 9.34 -16.63
N TYR A 150 -29.84 8.36 -16.50
CA TYR A 150 -29.74 7.32 -15.46
C TYR A 150 -28.49 6.45 -15.67
N THR A 151 -28.28 5.97 -16.91
CA THR A 151 -27.11 5.15 -17.26
C THR A 151 -25.82 5.95 -17.06
N GLN A 152 -25.79 7.20 -17.52
CA GLN A 152 -24.67 8.10 -17.32
C GLN A 152 -24.36 8.30 -15.82
N ALA A 153 -25.39 8.55 -15.00
CA ALA A 153 -25.23 8.74 -13.56
C ALA A 153 -24.65 7.50 -12.88
N VAL A 154 -25.21 6.32 -13.16
CA VAL A 154 -24.81 5.06 -12.49
C VAL A 154 -23.45 4.58 -12.95
N LEU A 155 -23.19 4.55 -14.27
CA LEU A 155 -21.92 4.01 -14.78
C LEU A 155 -20.72 4.95 -14.58
N ASN A 156 -20.91 6.28 -14.60
CA ASN A 156 -19.85 7.19 -14.17
C ASN A 156 -19.55 7.00 -12.68
N GLY A 157 -20.56 6.84 -11.82
CA GLY A 157 -20.35 6.48 -10.42
C GLY A 157 -19.55 5.18 -10.27
N SER A 158 -19.92 4.14 -11.02
CA SER A 158 -19.23 2.85 -11.02
C SER A 158 -17.78 2.92 -11.52
N LEU A 159 -17.51 3.76 -12.55
CA LEU A 159 -16.14 4.06 -12.98
C LEU A 159 -15.36 4.80 -11.88
N GLY A 160 -15.99 5.75 -11.20
CA GLY A 160 -15.39 6.41 -10.05
C GLY A 160 -14.93 5.38 -9.02
N GLU A 161 -15.82 4.45 -8.63
CA GLU A 161 -15.48 3.39 -7.69
C GLU A 161 -14.28 2.53 -8.17
N TYR A 162 -14.24 2.19 -9.46
CA TYR A 162 -13.09 1.48 -10.04
C TYR A 162 -11.79 2.26 -9.79
N TYR A 163 -11.73 3.54 -10.10
CA TYR A 163 -10.53 4.35 -9.89
C TYR A 163 -10.18 4.56 -8.41
N LEU A 164 -11.19 4.64 -7.55
CA LEU A 164 -10.97 4.73 -6.11
C LEU A 164 -10.30 3.47 -5.56
N ASP A 165 -10.61 2.26 -6.11
CA ASP A 165 -9.99 0.98 -5.71
C ASP A 165 -8.49 0.93 -6.02
N TYR A 166 -8.07 1.68 -7.03
CA TYR A 166 -6.65 1.87 -7.36
C TYR A 166 -6.07 3.14 -6.73
N SER A 167 -6.80 3.80 -5.80
CA SER A 167 -6.44 5.07 -5.17
C SER A 167 -6.13 6.20 -6.18
N GLU A 168 -6.68 6.11 -7.39
CA GLU A 168 -6.63 7.16 -8.40
C GLU A 168 -7.68 8.25 -8.09
N TYR A 169 -7.43 9.01 -7.02
CA TYR A 169 -8.42 9.95 -6.47
C TYR A 169 -8.87 11.03 -7.45
N GLU A 170 -8.01 11.51 -8.33
CA GLU A 170 -8.37 12.52 -9.31
C GLU A 170 -9.37 11.98 -10.34
N SER A 171 -9.12 10.78 -10.87
CA SER A 171 -10.04 10.09 -11.78
C SER A 171 -11.37 9.77 -11.07
N PHE A 172 -11.30 9.31 -9.83
CA PHE A 172 -12.47 9.09 -8.99
C PHE A 172 -13.34 10.37 -8.89
N ILE A 173 -12.73 11.49 -8.47
CA ILE A 173 -13.43 12.77 -8.32
C ILE A 173 -14.06 13.20 -9.64
N HIS A 174 -13.32 13.10 -10.74
CA HIS A 174 -13.82 13.45 -12.08
C HIS A 174 -15.08 12.66 -12.43
N PHE A 175 -15.07 11.33 -12.28
CA PHE A 175 -16.22 10.51 -12.63
C PHE A 175 -17.37 10.68 -11.64
N GLN A 176 -17.10 10.90 -10.35
CA GLN A 176 -18.15 11.22 -9.38
C GLN A 176 -18.83 12.56 -9.67
N LEU A 177 -18.09 13.60 -10.05
CA LEU A 177 -18.67 14.88 -10.47
C LEU A 177 -19.54 14.74 -11.72
N LYS A 178 -19.10 13.93 -12.71
CA LYS A 178 -19.96 13.56 -13.84
C LYS A 178 -21.22 12.82 -13.39
N ALA A 179 -21.10 11.84 -12.51
CA ALA A 179 -22.25 11.12 -11.97
C ALA A 179 -23.23 12.09 -11.27
N ILE A 180 -22.73 13.02 -10.45
CA ILE A 180 -23.55 14.05 -9.78
C ILE A 180 -24.26 14.93 -10.79
N SER A 181 -23.58 15.39 -11.85
CA SER A 181 -24.21 16.24 -12.87
C SER A 181 -25.42 15.56 -13.53
N TYR A 182 -25.30 14.26 -13.84
CA TYR A 182 -26.42 13.49 -14.39
C TYR A 182 -27.47 13.13 -13.34
N LYS A 183 -27.11 12.85 -12.07
CA LYS A 183 -28.06 12.65 -10.97
C LYS A 183 -28.95 13.88 -10.75
N LYS A 184 -28.41 15.08 -10.91
CA LYS A 184 -29.16 16.34 -10.82
C LYS A 184 -30.19 16.53 -11.95
N LEU A 185 -30.05 15.80 -13.06
CA LEU A 185 -31.03 15.78 -14.16
C LEU A 185 -32.16 14.76 -13.96
N LEU A 186 -31.99 13.86 -13.00
CA LEU A 186 -33.04 12.88 -12.63
C LEU A 186 -34.09 13.52 -11.72
N ASP A 187 -35.09 12.73 -11.34
CA ASP A 187 -36.12 13.13 -10.40
C ASP A 187 -35.52 13.64 -9.07
N LYS A 188 -36.25 14.55 -8.41
CA LYS A 188 -35.87 15.07 -7.09
C LYS A 188 -36.39 14.18 -5.95
N SER A 189 -36.42 12.88 -6.15
CA SER A 189 -36.82 11.93 -5.11
C SER A 189 -35.86 12.01 -3.91
N PRO A 190 -36.33 11.72 -2.69
CA PRO A 190 -35.48 11.67 -1.49
C PRO A 190 -34.25 10.80 -1.70
N VAL A 191 -34.41 9.67 -2.39
CA VAL A 191 -33.34 8.69 -2.69
C VAL A 191 -32.31 9.25 -3.64
N ASN A 192 -32.74 9.91 -4.73
CA ASN A 192 -31.77 10.53 -5.64
C ASN A 192 -31.02 11.66 -4.97
N ASN A 193 -31.68 12.47 -4.13
CA ASN A 193 -31.01 13.50 -3.35
C ASN A 193 -29.97 12.88 -2.39
N GLU A 194 -30.33 11.82 -1.66
CA GLU A 194 -29.38 11.13 -0.78
C GLU A 194 -28.18 10.58 -1.55
N ASN A 195 -28.39 9.97 -2.71
CA ASN A 195 -27.32 9.50 -3.59
C ASN A 195 -26.39 10.61 -4.09
N ILE A 196 -26.89 11.83 -4.29
CA ILE A 196 -26.08 13.02 -4.60
C ILE A 196 -25.23 13.38 -3.38
N GLY A 197 -25.83 13.43 -2.20
CA GLY A 197 -25.14 13.74 -0.96
C GLY A 197 -24.04 12.71 -0.62
N ILE A 198 -24.31 11.42 -0.84
CA ILE A 198 -23.31 10.35 -0.70
C ILE A 198 -22.15 10.58 -1.65
N SER A 199 -22.40 10.87 -2.93
CA SER A 199 -21.35 11.14 -3.90
C SER A 199 -20.46 12.33 -3.51
N TYR A 200 -21.05 13.43 -3.04
CA TYR A 200 -20.27 14.55 -2.52
C TYR A 200 -19.47 14.18 -1.29
N SER A 201 -20.03 13.37 -0.38
CA SER A 201 -19.32 12.90 0.82
C SER A 201 -18.12 12.02 0.46
N GLN A 202 -18.27 11.16 -0.54
CA GLN A 202 -17.18 10.32 -1.06
C GLN A 202 -16.07 11.15 -1.70
N ILE A 203 -16.41 12.23 -2.44
CA ILE A 203 -15.42 13.18 -2.95
C ILE A 203 -14.69 13.86 -1.78
N GLY A 204 -15.41 14.27 -0.74
CA GLY A 204 -14.81 14.81 0.48
C GLY A 204 -13.85 13.83 1.13
N SER A 205 -14.22 12.54 1.24
CA SER A 205 -13.36 11.47 1.73
C SER A 205 -12.09 11.28 0.89
N ALA A 206 -12.19 11.36 -0.44
CA ALA A 206 -11.03 11.28 -1.33
C ALA A 206 -10.05 12.44 -1.04
N TYR A 207 -10.55 13.67 -0.88
CA TYR A 207 -9.70 14.81 -0.51
C TYR A 207 -9.08 14.66 0.89
N VAL A 208 -9.76 14.01 1.85
CA VAL A 208 -9.16 13.64 3.14
C VAL A 208 -7.96 12.72 2.93
N LYS A 209 -8.11 11.67 2.12
CA LYS A 209 -7.03 10.75 1.77
C LYS A 209 -5.85 11.46 1.09
N MET A 210 -6.14 12.45 0.27
CA MET A 210 -5.13 13.33 -0.36
C MET A 210 -4.56 14.38 0.61
N LYS A 211 -4.99 14.42 1.87
CA LYS A 211 -4.63 15.42 2.89
C LYS A 211 -4.97 16.87 2.49
N GLN A 212 -5.93 17.05 1.58
CA GLN A 212 -6.43 18.35 1.12
C GLN A 212 -7.68 18.73 1.93
N TYR A 213 -7.52 18.95 3.22
CA TYR A 213 -8.61 19.08 4.19
C TYR A 213 -9.57 20.22 3.90
N ASN A 214 -9.10 21.36 3.39
CA ASN A 214 -9.97 22.49 3.06
C ASN A 214 -10.92 22.13 1.90
N LYS A 215 -10.42 21.52 0.84
CA LYS A 215 -11.26 21.03 -0.27
C LYS A 215 -12.23 19.93 0.20
N ALA A 216 -11.76 19.04 1.07
CA ALA A 216 -12.65 18.04 1.67
C ALA A 216 -13.85 18.72 2.35
N ILE A 217 -13.61 19.75 3.17
CA ILE A 217 -14.65 20.50 3.87
C ILE A 217 -15.63 21.17 2.88
N GLU A 218 -15.13 21.72 1.77
CA GLU A 218 -15.99 22.31 0.71
C GLU A 218 -16.99 21.27 0.19
N TYR A 219 -16.50 20.11 -0.25
CA TYR A 219 -17.37 19.05 -0.79
C TYR A 219 -18.28 18.41 0.29
N LEU A 220 -17.83 18.29 1.53
CA LEU A 220 -18.69 17.87 2.63
C LEU A 220 -19.81 18.89 2.92
N ASN A 221 -19.54 20.18 2.73
CA ASN A 221 -20.58 21.23 2.82
C ASN A 221 -21.60 21.13 1.69
N GLU A 222 -21.14 20.79 0.47
CA GLU A 222 -22.03 20.51 -0.66
C GLU A 222 -22.94 19.30 -0.41
N ALA A 223 -22.48 18.30 0.34
CA ALA A 223 -23.28 17.12 0.68
C ALA A 223 -24.45 17.42 1.65
N LYS A 224 -24.27 18.37 2.59
CA LYS A 224 -25.24 18.63 3.70
C LYS A 224 -26.69 18.82 3.28
N PRO A 225 -27.02 19.67 2.27
CA PRO A 225 -28.40 19.91 1.91
C PRO A 225 -29.11 18.67 1.39
N TYR A 226 -28.38 17.74 0.80
CA TYR A 226 -28.93 16.52 0.19
C TYR A 226 -29.22 15.39 1.20
N VAL A 227 -28.58 15.42 2.39
CA VAL A 227 -28.67 14.32 3.38
C VAL A 227 -29.44 14.70 4.64
N LYS A 228 -30.23 15.77 4.60
CA LYS A 228 -30.98 16.27 5.77
C LYS A 228 -31.82 15.18 6.45
N ASN A 229 -32.45 14.32 5.64
CA ASN A 229 -33.38 13.27 6.11
C ASN A 229 -32.71 11.90 6.32
N SER A 230 -31.39 11.80 6.17
CA SER A 230 -30.63 10.56 6.37
C SER A 230 -29.73 10.66 7.59
N PRO A 231 -30.18 10.23 8.78
CA PRO A 231 -29.37 10.27 10.01
C PRO A 231 -28.06 9.51 9.86
N TYR A 232 -28.08 8.39 9.15
CA TYR A 232 -26.93 7.54 8.91
C TYR A 232 -25.85 8.25 8.08
N VAL A 233 -26.21 8.82 6.92
CA VAL A 233 -25.25 9.56 6.09
C VAL A 233 -24.73 10.81 6.80
N ARG A 234 -25.57 11.47 7.60
CA ARG A 234 -25.14 12.60 8.44
C ARG A 234 -24.10 12.19 9.48
N ALA A 235 -24.20 10.99 10.05
CA ALA A 235 -23.19 10.47 10.97
C ALA A 235 -21.85 10.25 10.25
N PHE A 236 -21.87 9.70 9.04
CA PHE A 236 -20.67 9.58 8.20
C PHE A 236 -20.06 10.94 7.86
N LEU A 237 -20.89 11.91 7.48
CA LEU A 237 -20.41 13.27 7.22
C LEU A 237 -19.65 13.83 8.44
N CYS A 238 -20.20 13.65 9.64
CA CYS A 238 -19.54 14.11 10.86
C CYS A 238 -18.17 13.45 11.06
N ASN A 239 -18.04 12.16 10.75
CA ASN A 239 -16.76 11.46 10.80
C ASN A 239 -15.75 12.04 9.82
N TYR A 240 -16.14 12.35 8.59
CA TYR A 240 -15.25 13.00 7.63
C TYR A 240 -14.85 14.40 8.06
N TYR A 241 -15.76 15.17 8.66
CA TYR A 241 -15.41 16.45 9.27
C TYR A 241 -14.40 16.30 10.41
N LEU A 242 -14.53 15.28 11.26
CA LEU A 242 -13.52 14.99 12.30
C LEU A 242 -12.15 14.72 11.68
N GLN A 243 -12.10 13.90 10.62
CA GLN A 243 -10.85 13.64 9.89
C GLN A 243 -10.22 14.90 9.30
N CYS A 244 -11.02 15.90 8.92
CA CYS A 244 -10.52 17.19 8.44
C CYS A 244 -10.06 18.10 9.59
N PHE A 245 -10.88 18.24 10.66
CA PHE A 245 -10.63 19.24 11.69
C PHE A 245 -9.57 18.81 12.69
N ILE A 246 -9.34 17.50 12.89
CA ILE A 246 -8.29 17.01 13.78
C ILE A 246 -6.89 17.44 13.27
N PRO A 247 -6.48 17.18 12.02
CA PRO A 247 -5.21 17.67 11.48
C PRO A 247 -5.13 19.21 11.44
N LEU A 248 -6.26 19.89 11.18
CA LEU A 248 -6.35 21.35 11.18
C LEU A 248 -6.39 21.95 12.60
N LYS A 249 -6.39 21.14 13.65
CA LYS A 249 -6.40 21.52 15.07
C LYS A 249 -7.56 22.45 15.46
N LYS A 250 -8.73 22.36 14.78
CA LYS A 250 -9.92 23.19 14.99
C LYS A 250 -10.80 22.62 16.13
N GLN A 251 -10.46 22.92 17.39
CA GLN A 251 -11.03 22.29 18.58
C GLN A 251 -12.56 22.40 18.68
N ASP A 252 -13.14 23.58 18.44
CA ASP A 252 -14.59 23.79 18.52
C ASP A 252 -15.35 22.98 17.50
N SER A 253 -14.80 22.90 16.28
CA SER A 253 -15.36 22.07 15.21
C SER A 253 -15.26 20.58 15.58
N ILE A 254 -14.14 20.13 16.15
CA ILE A 254 -13.97 18.73 16.61
C ILE A 254 -15.04 18.39 17.66
N LYS A 255 -15.19 19.21 18.70
CA LYS A 255 -16.21 19.02 19.73
C LYS A 255 -17.62 18.98 19.15
N LYS A 256 -17.95 19.96 18.28
CA LYS A 256 -19.25 20.08 17.61
C LYS A 256 -19.59 18.79 16.82
N TYR A 257 -18.72 18.36 15.92
CA TYR A 257 -19.04 17.22 15.05
C TYR A 257 -19.00 15.89 15.80
N TYR A 258 -18.13 15.73 16.80
CA TYR A 258 -18.16 14.57 17.69
C TYR A 258 -19.48 14.47 18.47
N SER A 259 -19.96 15.55 19.08
CA SER A 259 -21.24 15.56 19.81
C SER A 259 -22.42 15.29 18.90
N LEU A 260 -22.38 15.84 17.69
CA LEU A 260 -23.49 15.73 16.74
C LEU A 260 -23.76 14.28 16.30
N ILE A 261 -22.73 13.42 16.24
CA ILE A 261 -22.91 11.99 15.90
C ILE A 261 -23.82 11.29 16.91
N TYR A 262 -23.71 11.63 18.20
CA TYR A 262 -24.51 11.04 19.27
C TYR A 262 -25.98 11.52 19.30
N THR A 263 -26.31 12.56 18.54
CA THR A 263 -27.69 13.07 18.48
C THR A 263 -28.54 12.32 17.45
N TYR A 264 -27.92 11.49 16.59
CA TYR A 264 -28.65 10.74 15.61
C TYR A 264 -29.28 9.47 16.19
N PRO A 265 -30.54 9.13 15.85
CA PRO A 265 -31.22 7.99 16.43
C PRO A 265 -30.53 6.67 16.08
N SER A 266 -30.32 5.82 17.11
CA SER A 266 -29.59 4.56 17.00
C SER A 266 -30.56 3.38 16.81
N LYS A 267 -31.11 3.20 15.62
CA LYS A 267 -31.99 2.05 15.37
C LYS A 267 -31.34 0.87 14.63
N LYS A 268 -30.05 0.96 14.26
CA LYS A 268 -29.35 -0.11 13.48
C LYS A 268 -27.87 -0.19 13.83
N ASP A 269 -27.29 -1.35 13.66
CA ASP A 269 -25.86 -1.67 13.87
C ASP A 269 -24.91 -0.73 13.14
N SER A 270 -25.34 -0.21 11.99
CA SER A 270 -24.61 0.81 11.21
C SER A 270 -24.30 2.11 11.96
N LEU A 271 -25.01 2.46 13.04
CA LEU A 271 -24.66 3.59 13.88
C LEU A 271 -23.50 3.27 14.81
N PHE A 272 -23.39 2.03 15.30
CA PHE A 272 -22.26 1.60 16.14
C PHE A 272 -20.95 1.74 15.42
N LEU A 273 -20.93 1.44 14.13
CA LEU A 273 -19.81 1.65 13.23
C LEU A 273 -19.36 3.12 13.21
N ASN A 274 -20.29 4.04 12.98
CA ASN A 274 -19.99 5.48 12.98
C ASN A 274 -19.51 6.01 14.33
N LEU A 275 -20.10 5.53 15.42
CA LEU A 275 -19.70 5.90 16.78
C LEU A 275 -18.33 5.31 17.14
N SER A 276 -18.02 4.08 16.71
CA SER A 276 -16.69 3.48 16.89
C SER A 276 -15.65 4.32 16.19
N PHE A 277 -15.88 4.67 14.92
CA PHE A 277 -14.98 5.51 14.13
C PHE A 277 -14.73 6.88 14.80
N ALA A 278 -15.79 7.57 15.24
CA ALA A 278 -15.66 8.86 15.93
C ALA A 278 -14.80 8.76 17.20
N ASN A 279 -15.01 7.70 18.00
CA ASN A 279 -14.22 7.48 19.21
C ASN A 279 -12.77 7.14 18.89
N ARG A 280 -12.47 6.39 17.82
CA ARG A 280 -11.10 6.19 17.35
C ARG A 280 -10.42 7.53 17.02
N SER A 281 -11.09 8.36 16.22
CA SER A 281 -10.56 9.68 15.83
C SER A 281 -10.28 10.56 17.04
N MET A 282 -11.17 10.55 18.03
CA MET A 282 -10.96 11.29 19.30
C MET A 282 -9.84 10.70 20.15
N SER A 283 -9.66 9.39 20.13
CA SER A 283 -8.54 8.73 20.80
C SER A 283 -7.21 9.18 20.20
N GLU A 284 -7.08 9.14 18.89
CA GLU A 284 -5.88 9.59 18.17
C GLU A 284 -5.60 11.08 18.38
N PHE A 285 -6.64 11.91 18.35
CA PHE A 285 -6.51 13.33 18.68
C PHE A 285 -5.98 13.54 20.10
N SER A 286 -6.47 12.75 21.06
CA SER A 286 -6.03 12.82 22.46
C SER A 286 -4.60 12.33 22.65
N ILE A 287 -4.15 11.29 21.91
CA ILE A 287 -2.75 10.86 21.89
C ILE A 287 -1.86 12.02 21.42
N GLY A 288 -2.22 12.66 20.32
CA GLY A 288 -1.46 13.79 19.75
C GLY A 288 -1.35 15.00 20.69
N ARG A 289 -2.19 15.06 21.74
CA ARG A 289 -2.16 16.06 22.79
C ARG A 289 -1.54 15.58 24.11
N ASN A 290 -0.99 14.39 24.13
CA ASN A 290 -0.47 13.72 25.34
C ASN A 290 -1.52 13.51 26.45
N GLN A 291 -2.82 13.46 26.08
CA GLN A 291 -3.95 13.23 26.99
C GLN A 291 -4.28 11.72 27.03
N ILE A 292 -3.32 10.91 27.53
CA ILE A 292 -3.35 9.46 27.38
C ILE A 292 -4.56 8.79 28.07
N ASN A 293 -5.00 9.31 29.22
CA ASN A 293 -6.19 8.79 29.91
C ASN A 293 -7.48 9.05 29.12
N ALA A 294 -7.61 10.23 28.52
CA ALA A 294 -8.74 10.55 27.64
C ALA A 294 -8.71 9.66 26.39
N ALA A 295 -7.53 9.48 25.80
CA ALA A 295 -7.33 8.58 24.66
C ALA A 295 -7.77 7.14 24.98
N TYR A 296 -7.41 6.65 26.18
CA TYR A 296 -7.81 5.32 26.63
C TYR A 296 -9.34 5.18 26.76
N ASN A 297 -10.02 6.17 27.32
CA ASN A 297 -11.46 6.14 27.46
C ASN A 297 -12.17 6.13 26.10
N TYR A 298 -11.68 6.93 25.14
CA TYR A 298 -12.20 6.92 23.78
C TYR A 298 -11.91 5.60 23.07
N ALA A 299 -10.70 5.06 23.17
CA ALA A 299 -10.35 3.77 22.57
C ALA A 299 -11.21 2.63 23.13
N LYS A 300 -11.45 2.61 24.46
CA LYS A 300 -12.33 1.63 25.10
C LYS A 300 -13.77 1.69 24.57
N LYS A 301 -14.31 2.91 24.39
CA LYS A 301 -15.62 3.10 23.76
C LYS A 301 -15.62 2.64 22.30
N ALA A 302 -14.55 2.92 21.55
CA ALA A 302 -14.44 2.49 20.16
C ALA A 302 -14.48 0.97 20.03
N VAL A 303 -13.74 0.23 20.87
CA VAL A 303 -13.74 -1.25 20.88
C VAL A 303 -15.14 -1.77 21.22
N LEU A 304 -15.78 -1.30 22.30
CA LEU A 304 -17.12 -1.73 22.68
C LEU A 304 -18.17 -1.52 21.56
N LEU A 305 -18.05 -0.41 20.84
CA LEU A 305 -18.94 -0.07 19.73
C LEU A 305 -18.60 -0.89 18.46
N GLY A 306 -17.31 -1.19 18.26
CA GLY A 306 -16.84 -2.08 17.20
C GLY A 306 -17.39 -3.49 17.38
N GLU A 307 -17.34 -4.03 18.61
CA GLU A 307 -17.92 -5.34 18.93
C GLU A 307 -19.46 -5.37 18.64
N LYS A 308 -20.17 -4.29 18.95
CA LYS A 308 -21.62 -4.17 18.69
C LYS A 308 -21.96 -3.98 17.21
N SER A 309 -21.02 -3.55 16.39
CA SER A 309 -21.27 -3.34 14.95
C SER A 309 -21.29 -4.62 14.13
N ASN A 310 -20.88 -5.75 14.68
CA ASN A 310 -20.65 -7.01 13.97
C ASN A 310 -19.81 -6.86 12.69
N ASP A 311 -18.90 -5.86 12.68
CA ASP A 311 -18.01 -5.56 11.57
C ASP A 311 -16.56 -5.77 12.02
N ASP A 312 -15.93 -6.80 11.46
CA ASP A 312 -14.57 -7.20 11.83
C ASP A 312 -13.51 -6.15 11.47
N GLU A 313 -13.72 -5.38 10.38
CA GLU A 313 -12.81 -4.30 9.99
C GLU A 313 -12.84 -3.18 11.05
N ILE A 314 -14.03 -2.78 11.47
CA ILE A 314 -14.21 -1.73 12.48
C ILE A 314 -13.64 -2.14 13.83
N LEU A 315 -13.86 -3.40 14.22
CA LEU A 315 -13.30 -3.95 15.45
C LEU A 315 -11.77 -4.03 15.38
N MET A 316 -11.23 -4.47 14.27
CA MET A 316 -9.78 -4.51 14.03
C MET A 316 -9.16 -3.11 14.18
N GLU A 317 -9.73 -2.11 13.54
CA GLU A 317 -9.23 -0.73 13.62
C GLU A 317 -9.37 -0.13 15.02
N ALA A 318 -10.45 -0.44 15.75
CA ALA A 318 -10.63 -0.01 17.14
C ALA A 318 -9.57 -0.65 18.05
N ASN A 319 -9.28 -1.93 17.87
CA ASN A 319 -8.23 -2.64 18.60
C ASN A 319 -6.83 -2.08 18.27
N ALA A 320 -6.57 -1.70 17.02
CA ALA A 320 -5.30 -1.07 16.62
C ALA A 320 -5.06 0.23 17.40
N VAL A 321 -6.08 1.08 17.52
CA VAL A 321 -5.99 2.32 18.28
C VAL A 321 -5.87 2.03 19.80
N MET A 322 -6.61 1.07 20.34
CA MET A 322 -6.47 0.65 21.73
C MET A 322 -5.05 0.16 22.03
N GLY A 323 -4.49 -0.68 21.16
CA GLY A 323 -3.12 -1.16 21.32
C GLY A 323 -2.10 -0.01 21.30
N ARG A 324 -2.28 0.98 20.43
CA ARG A 324 -1.45 2.19 20.41
C ARG A 324 -1.56 2.98 21.72
N VAL A 325 -2.76 3.18 22.25
CA VAL A 325 -2.96 3.87 23.53
C VAL A 325 -2.30 3.12 24.69
N LEU A 326 -2.41 1.79 24.73
CA LEU A 326 -1.77 0.97 25.74
C LEU A 326 -0.23 1.05 25.65
N TYR A 327 0.31 1.16 24.45
CA TYR A 327 1.73 1.42 24.24
C TYR A 327 2.14 2.77 24.84
N GLU A 328 1.40 3.85 24.56
CA GLU A 328 1.68 5.18 25.11
C GLU A 328 1.52 5.22 26.65
N LYS A 329 0.66 4.37 27.21
CA LYS A 329 0.54 4.13 28.66
C LYS A 329 1.68 3.28 29.24
N LYS A 330 2.60 2.81 28.43
CA LYS A 330 3.68 1.86 28.79
C LYS A 330 3.17 0.49 29.27
N GLU A 331 1.92 0.14 28.98
CA GLU A 331 1.32 -1.17 29.28
C GLU A 331 1.63 -2.16 28.15
N TYR A 332 2.91 -2.36 27.84
CA TYR A 332 3.40 -3.03 26.64
C TYR A 332 2.87 -4.46 26.46
N LYS A 333 2.77 -5.24 27.53
CA LYS A 333 2.21 -6.61 27.48
C LYS A 333 0.75 -6.61 26.99
N LYS A 334 -0.06 -5.67 27.48
CA LYS A 334 -1.45 -5.55 27.04
C LYS A 334 -1.54 -5.00 25.62
N ALA A 335 -0.68 -4.03 25.28
CA ALA A 335 -0.57 -3.52 23.92
C ALA A 335 -0.28 -4.63 22.91
N ILE A 336 0.70 -5.48 23.19
CA ILE A 336 1.05 -6.64 22.35
C ILE A 336 -0.17 -7.55 22.14
N LYS A 337 -0.87 -7.92 23.22
CA LYS A 337 -2.04 -8.80 23.13
C LYS A 337 -3.09 -8.25 22.16
N ILE A 338 -3.43 -6.98 22.32
CA ILE A 338 -4.49 -6.34 21.51
C ILE A 338 -4.02 -6.11 20.07
N LEU A 339 -2.77 -5.66 19.88
CA LEU A 339 -2.20 -5.44 18.54
C LEU A 339 -2.03 -6.76 17.77
N THR A 340 -1.69 -7.85 18.43
CA THR A 340 -1.61 -9.17 17.79
C THR A 340 -2.97 -9.62 17.30
N LEU A 341 -4.02 -9.42 18.09
CA LEU A 341 -5.40 -9.70 17.67
C LEU A 341 -5.80 -8.84 16.45
N ALA A 342 -5.50 -7.53 16.50
CA ALA A 342 -5.78 -6.64 15.37
C ALA A 342 -4.98 -7.02 14.11
N SER A 343 -3.75 -7.51 14.25
CA SER A 343 -2.88 -7.86 13.12
C SER A 343 -3.35 -9.07 12.32
N GLN A 344 -4.13 -9.98 12.92
CA GLN A 344 -4.53 -11.25 12.28
C GLN A 344 -5.26 -11.04 10.94
N ASN A 345 -6.16 -10.08 10.88
CA ASN A 345 -6.99 -9.81 9.69
C ASN A 345 -6.65 -8.46 9.03
N ALA A 346 -5.73 -7.66 9.63
CA ALA A 346 -5.49 -6.29 9.18
C ALA A 346 -5.04 -6.19 7.73
N LEU A 347 -4.19 -7.11 7.25
CA LEU A 347 -3.71 -7.11 5.86
C LEU A 347 -4.84 -7.33 4.84
N THR A 348 -5.89 -8.05 5.24
CA THR A 348 -7.06 -8.30 4.38
C THR A 348 -7.90 -7.05 4.20
N TYR A 349 -7.98 -6.21 5.25
CA TYR A 349 -8.84 -5.02 5.26
C TYR A 349 -8.09 -3.75 4.83
N ASP A 350 -6.93 -3.48 5.45
CA ASP A 350 -6.18 -2.24 5.20
C ASP A 350 -4.66 -2.44 5.42
N LYS A 351 -3.91 -2.34 4.34
CA LYS A 351 -2.45 -2.51 4.34
C LYS A 351 -1.75 -1.45 5.21
N GLU A 352 -2.28 -0.21 5.24
CA GLU A 352 -1.72 0.88 6.05
C GLU A 352 -1.87 0.59 7.56
N SER A 353 -3.05 0.14 7.96
CA SER A 353 -3.31 -0.30 9.34
C SER A 353 -2.43 -1.48 9.72
N PHE A 354 -2.25 -2.47 8.83
CA PHE A 354 -1.36 -3.60 9.05
C PHE A 354 0.08 -3.15 9.31
N VAL A 355 0.60 -2.25 8.50
CA VAL A 355 1.95 -1.67 8.65
C VAL A 355 2.09 -0.96 9.99
N ASN A 356 1.13 -0.11 10.35
CA ASN A 356 1.16 0.65 11.60
C ASN A 356 1.05 -0.24 12.84
N ILE A 357 0.25 -1.30 12.80
CA ILE A 357 0.11 -2.29 13.87
C ILE A 357 1.44 -3.01 14.09
N ASN A 358 2.07 -3.51 13.02
CA ASN A 358 3.35 -4.23 13.13
C ASN A 358 4.49 -3.34 13.62
N LYS A 359 4.52 -2.07 13.20
CA LYS A 359 5.43 -1.08 13.77
C LYS A 359 5.27 -0.96 15.29
N LYS A 360 4.03 -0.87 15.78
CA LYS A 360 3.75 -0.74 17.21
C LYS A 360 4.02 -2.03 17.98
N LEU A 361 3.81 -3.20 17.36
CA LEU A 361 4.21 -4.49 17.93
C LEU A 361 5.73 -4.55 18.12
N SER A 362 6.49 -4.22 17.09
CA SER A 362 7.95 -4.14 17.16
C SER A 362 8.41 -3.25 18.32
N GLN A 363 7.88 -2.03 18.38
CA GLN A 363 8.21 -1.08 19.44
C GLN A 363 7.83 -1.59 20.84
N SER A 364 6.70 -2.28 20.97
CA SER A 364 6.22 -2.83 22.23
C SER A 364 7.11 -3.99 22.74
N TYR A 365 7.54 -4.87 21.85
CA TYR A 365 8.46 -5.94 22.16
C TYR A 365 9.85 -5.42 22.51
N ALA A 366 10.35 -4.41 21.79
CA ALA A 366 11.62 -3.77 22.09
C ALA A 366 11.61 -3.14 23.48
N ALA A 367 10.52 -2.47 23.85
CA ALA A 367 10.35 -1.87 25.18
C ALA A 367 10.35 -2.91 26.33
N LEU A 368 10.06 -4.17 26.04
CA LEU A 368 10.13 -5.29 26.97
C LEU A 368 11.47 -6.03 26.91
N GLY A 369 12.41 -5.60 26.07
CA GLY A 369 13.70 -6.31 25.88
C GLY A 369 13.59 -7.59 25.06
N SER A 370 12.45 -7.87 24.46
CA SER A 370 12.21 -9.06 23.63
C SER A 370 12.69 -8.80 22.19
N TRP A 371 14.00 -8.69 22.02
CA TRP A 371 14.64 -8.21 20.78
C TRP A 371 14.36 -9.10 19.56
N LYS A 372 14.25 -10.41 19.76
CA LYS A 372 13.94 -11.37 18.69
C LYS A 372 12.57 -11.09 18.07
N GLU A 373 11.55 -10.90 18.90
CA GLU A 373 10.19 -10.62 18.44
C GLU A 373 10.09 -9.19 17.89
N ALA A 374 10.73 -8.23 18.56
CA ALA A 374 10.82 -6.86 18.07
C ALA A 374 11.39 -6.80 16.65
N TYR A 375 12.46 -7.56 16.43
CA TYR A 375 13.08 -7.71 15.13
C TYR A 375 12.13 -8.29 14.09
N ARG A 376 11.48 -9.43 14.39
CA ARG A 376 10.53 -10.09 13.49
C ARG A 376 9.40 -9.15 13.03
N TYR A 377 8.80 -8.42 13.97
CA TYR A 377 7.74 -7.48 13.61
C TYR A 377 8.25 -6.25 12.87
N ASN A 378 9.49 -5.84 13.10
CA ASN A 378 10.11 -4.78 12.33
C ASN A 378 10.43 -5.20 10.89
N GLU A 379 10.78 -6.46 10.62
CA GLU A 379 10.90 -7.00 9.25
C GLU A 379 9.56 -6.90 8.51
N ILE A 380 8.49 -7.36 9.14
CA ILE A 380 7.15 -7.27 8.56
C ILE A 380 6.80 -5.81 8.26
N TYR A 381 7.02 -4.92 9.24
CA TYR A 381 6.79 -3.48 9.05
C TYR A 381 7.59 -2.94 7.87
N SER A 382 8.90 -3.17 7.83
CA SER A 382 9.78 -2.62 6.78
C SER A 382 9.35 -3.12 5.40
N LYS A 383 9.15 -4.42 5.24
CA LYS A 383 8.73 -5.03 3.97
C LYS A 383 7.45 -4.37 3.42
N TYR A 384 6.39 -4.34 4.21
CA TYR A 384 5.11 -3.83 3.72
C TYR A 384 5.07 -2.29 3.62
N ASN A 385 5.88 -1.59 4.43
CA ASN A 385 6.06 -0.16 4.31
C ASN A 385 6.78 0.21 3.00
N ASP A 386 7.83 -0.52 2.63
CA ASP A 386 8.56 -0.30 1.38
C ASP A 386 7.68 -0.61 0.16
N GLU A 387 6.88 -1.68 0.22
CA GLU A 387 5.89 -1.97 -0.81
C GLU A 387 4.87 -0.82 -0.94
N MET A 388 4.36 -0.28 0.18
CA MET A 388 3.43 0.85 0.19
C MET A 388 4.06 2.11 -0.43
N LEU A 389 5.31 2.41 -0.08
CA LEU A 389 6.04 3.55 -0.63
C LEU A 389 6.24 3.42 -2.14
N GLN A 390 6.60 2.23 -2.62
CA GLN A 390 6.73 1.95 -4.06
C GLN A 390 5.39 2.06 -4.78
N GLU A 391 4.31 1.52 -4.23
CA GLU A 391 2.96 1.64 -4.77
C GLU A 391 2.53 3.11 -4.82
N SER A 392 2.78 3.86 -3.75
CA SER A 392 2.47 5.30 -3.68
C SER A 392 3.29 6.11 -4.70
N ALA A 393 4.57 5.79 -4.88
CA ALA A 393 5.42 6.45 -5.87
C ALA A 393 4.92 6.18 -7.31
N LYS A 394 4.62 4.91 -7.65
CA LYS A 394 4.04 4.54 -8.95
C LYS A 394 2.72 5.27 -9.20
N GLN A 395 1.91 5.39 -8.17
CA GLN A 395 0.61 6.03 -8.23
C GLN A 395 0.71 7.55 -8.40
N ASN A 396 1.68 8.18 -7.73
CA ASN A 396 1.95 9.60 -7.91
C ASN A 396 2.43 9.90 -9.32
N ILE A 397 3.24 9.03 -9.92
CA ILE A 397 3.67 9.12 -11.32
C ILE A 397 2.45 8.98 -12.25
N ALA A 398 1.64 7.94 -12.08
CA ALA A 398 0.44 7.72 -12.89
C ALA A 398 -0.57 8.88 -12.77
N ASN A 399 -0.75 9.42 -11.57
CA ASN A 399 -1.60 10.59 -11.33
C ASN A 399 -1.03 11.86 -12.00
N ALA A 400 0.30 12.03 -11.97
CA ALA A 400 0.96 13.15 -12.65
C ALA A 400 0.82 13.04 -14.18
N GLU A 401 1.00 11.84 -14.72
CA GLU A 401 0.78 11.55 -16.14
C GLU A 401 -0.69 11.77 -16.56
N ALA A 402 -1.64 11.28 -15.77
CA ALA A 402 -3.07 11.46 -16.01
C ALA A 402 -3.47 12.96 -15.96
N ARG A 403 -2.93 13.72 -15.00
CA ARG A 403 -3.11 15.18 -14.94
C ARG A 403 -2.57 15.88 -16.18
N TYR A 404 -1.37 15.49 -16.59
CA TYR A 404 -0.74 16.05 -17.78
C TYR A 404 -1.55 15.76 -19.03
N GLN A 405 -1.97 14.50 -19.24
CA GLN A 405 -2.80 14.09 -20.36
C GLN A 405 -4.18 14.78 -20.37
N ASN A 406 -4.83 14.89 -19.21
CA ASN A 406 -6.13 15.58 -19.10
C ASN A 406 -6.01 17.09 -19.35
N LYS A 407 -4.92 17.72 -18.86
CA LYS A 407 -4.63 19.13 -19.12
C LYS A 407 -4.35 19.37 -20.61
N THR A 408 -3.58 18.49 -21.24
CA THR A 408 -3.25 18.56 -22.67
C THR A 408 -4.49 18.33 -23.52
N LYS A 409 -5.31 17.30 -23.23
CA LYS A 409 -6.58 17.06 -23.90
C LYS A 409 -7.60 18.18 -23.69
N GLY A 410 -7.67 18.74 -22.47
CA GLY A 410 -8.53 19.90 -22.19
C GLY A 410 -8.09 21.16 -22.94
N GLN A 411 -6.80 21.39 -23.10
CA GLN A 411 -6.25 22.45 -23.92
C GLN A 411 -6.51 22.22 -25.42
N GLU A 412 -6.37 20.96 -25.85
CA GLU A 412 -6.65 20.56 -27.23
C GLU A 412 -8.14 20.72 -27.59
N ILE A 413 -9.05 20.30 -26.71
CA ILE A 413 -10.51 20.52 -26.87
C ILE A 413 -10.85 22.02 -26.88
N LYS A 414 -10.23 22.81 -25.99
CA LYS A 414 -10.41 24.26 -25.95
C LYS A 414 -9.87 24.93 -27.23
N ASN A 415 -8.71 24.45 -27.70
CA ASN A 415 -8.13 24.91 -28.96
C ASN A 415 -8.99 24.51 -30.18
N LEU A 416 -9.52 23.27 -30.18
CA LEU A 416 -10.46 22.80 -31.22
C LEU A 416 -11.79 23.57 -31.18
N SER A 417 -12.31 23.90 -30.00
CA SER A 417 -13.50 24.75 -29.86
C SER A 417 -13.26 26.18 -30.37
N ILE A 418 -12.12 26.77 -30.00
CA ILE A 418 -11.70 28.09 -30.49
C ILE A 418 -11.47 28.04 -32.01
N GLN A 419 -10.80 26.99 -32.51
CA GLN A 419 -10.59 26.81 -33.96
C GLN A 419 -11.90 26.63 -34.73
N ASN A 420 -12.88 25.90 -34.16
CA ASN A 420 -14.21 25.79 -34.80
C ASN A 420 -14.99 27.11 -34.79
N THR A 421 -14.87 27.89 -33.73
CA THR A 421 -15.49 29.25 -33.69
C THR A 421 -14.82 30.18 -34.69
N VAL A 422 -13.47 30.16 -34.76
CA VAL A 422 -12.70 30.94 -35.74
C VAL A 422 -12.99 30.49 -37.19
N LYS A 423 -13.09 29.16 -37.42
CA LYS A 423 -13.49 28.62 -38.73
C LYS A 423 -14.89 29.06 -39.14
N ASN A 424 -15.86 29.09 -38.23
CA ASN A 424 -17.21 29.54 -38.54
C ASN A 424 -17.25 31.06 -38.88
N ILE A 425 -16.46 31.88 -38.16
CA ILE A 425 -16.30 33.31 -38.48
C ILE A 425 -15.60 33.48 -39.83
N GLN A 426 -14.53 32.71 -40.11
CA GLN A 426 -13.80 32.74 -41.37
C GLN A 426 -14.67 32.30 -42.58
N ILE A 427 -15.57 31.33 -42.37
CA ILE A 427 -16.50 30.89 -43.42
C ILE A 427 -17.50 32.01 -43.76
N GLU A 428 -17.93 32.80 -42.81
CA GLU A 428 -18.77 33.95 -43.07
C GLU A 428 -18.03 35.12 -43.74
N GLU A 429 -16.80 35.39 -43.32
CA GLU A 429 -15.95 36.40 -43.95
C GLU A 429 -15.42 35.96 -45.32
N ALA A 430 -15.08 34.69 -45.52
CA ALA A 430 -14.63 34.16 -46.81
C ALA A 430 -15.70 34.19 -47.90
N LYS A 431 -16.99 34.23 -47.53
CA LYS A 431 -18.06 34.55 -48.50
C LYS A 431 -18.00 36.00 -48.99
N LYS A 432 -17.33 36.90 -48.26
CA LYS A 432 -17.19 38.31 -48.64
C LYS A 432 -15.85 38.68 -49.27
N GLN A 433 -14.79 37.92 -49.07
CA GLN A 433 -13.44 38.35 -49.50
C GLN A 433 -12.62 37.21 -50.15
N ARG A 434 -13.01 36.77 -51.36
CA ARG A 434 -12.38 35.65 -52.09
C ARG A 434 -10.91 35.87 -52.51
N TYR A 435 -10.40 37.13 -52.47
CA TYR A 435 -9.07 37.46 -53.00
C TYR A 435 -7.92 37.58 -51.97
N PHE A 436 -8.21 37.58 -50.65
CA PHE A 436 -7.16 37.69 -49.63
C PHE A 436 -6.72 36.34 -49.04
N LEU A 437 -7.35 35.25 -49.48
CA LEU A 437 -7.21 33.94 -48.80
C LEU A 437 -5.86 33.28 -49.00
N ILE A 438 -5.18 33.47 -50.15
CA ILE A 438 -3.93 32.74 -50.46
C ILE A 438 -2.75 33.25 -49.62
N GLY A 439 -2.66 34.56 -49.42
CA GLY A 439 -1.58 35.13 -48.55
C GLY A 439 -1.76 34.77 -47.08
N GLY A 440 -3.02 34.73 -46.58
CA GLY A 440 -3.31 34.33 -45.19
C GLY A 440 -3.08 32.87 -44.92
N ILE A 441 -3.39 31.99 -45.90
CA ILE A 441 -3.14 30.54 -45.77
C ILE A 441 -1.65 30.23 -45.69
N LEU A 442 -0.81 30.88 -46.50
CA LEU A 442 0.65 30.71 -46.45
C LEU A 442 1.22 31.19 -45.11
N LEU A 443 0.74 32.32 -44.58
CA LEU A 443 1.19 32.83 -43.29
C LEU A 443 0.81 31.91 -42.12
N VAL A 444 -0.43 31.38 -42.12
CA VAL A 444 -0.88 30.43 -41.10
C VAL A 444 -0.12 29.09 -41.17
N ALA A 445 0.23 28.65 -42.39
CA ALA A 445 1.05 27.44 -42.56
C ALA A 445 2.49 27.62 -42.02
N ILE A 446 3.09 28.80 -42.23
CA ILE A 446 4.43 29.10 -41.71
C ILE A 446 4.41 29.18 -40.18
N ILE A 447 3.40 29.81 -39.57
CA ILE A 447 3.23 29.90 -38.12
C ILE A 447 2.97 28.51 -37.53
N GLY A 448 2.13 27.68 -38.18
CA GLY A 448 1.87 26.32 -37.79
C GLY A 448 3.14 25.42 -37.77
N LEU A 449 4.01 25.60 -38.81
CA LEU A 449 5.30 24.89 -38.90
C LEU A 449 6.28 25.34 -37.81
N LEU A 450 6.31 26.62 -37.48
CA LEU A 450 7.16 27.16 -36.40
C LEU A 450 6.67 26.68 -35.02
N ILE A 451 5.34 26.69 -34.78
CA ILE A 451 4.78 26.17 -33.51
C ILE A 451 4.96 24.68 -33.40
N PHE A 452 4.82 23.91 -34.51
CA PHE A 452 5.07 22.46 -34.51
C PHE A 452 6.53 22.14 -34.20
N ASN A 453 7.49 22.89 -34.78
CA ASN A 453 8.92 22.73 -34.49
C ASN A 453 9.25 23.13 -33.03
N GLN A 454 8.65 24.17 -32.51
CA GLN A 454 8.84 24.61 -31.13
C GLN A 454 8.23 23.62 -30.13
N SER A 455 7.04 23.07 -30.43
CA SER A 455 6.39 22.02 -29.61
C SER A 455 7.20 20.71 -29.58
N ARG A 456 7.75 20.31 -30.74
CA ARG A 456 8.62 19.12 -30.87
C ARG A 456 9.93 19.26 -30.08
N ASN A 457 10.51 20.46 -30.08
CA ASN A 457 11.73 20.74 -29.33
C ASN A 457 11.46 20.79 -27.80
N ARG A 458 10.34 21.40 -27.37
CA ARG A 458 9.94 21.37 -25.94
C ARG A 458 9.71 19.95 -25.42
N LYS A 459 9.09 19.08 -26.24
CA LYS A 459 8.86 17.67 -25.83
C LYS A 459 10.18 16.89 -25.64
N LYS A 460 11.16 17.09 -26.55
CA LYS A 460 12.50 16.49 -26.44
C LYS A 460 13.27 17.01 -25.22
N THR A 461 13.18 18.31 -24.94
CA THR A 461 13.88 18.90 -23.78
C THR A 461 13.28 18.43 -22.45
N ASN A 462 11.94 18.34 -22.38
CA ASN A 462 11.27 17.84 -21.16
C ASN A 462 11.55 16.35 -20.88
N GLN A 463 11.63 15.53 -21.92
CA GLN A 463 12.03 14.12 -21.76
C GLN A 463 13.47 13.99 -21.23
N LYS A 464 14.39 14.84 -21.75
CA LYS A 464 15.78 14.84 -21.28
C LYS A 464 15.92 15.33 -19.82
N LEU A 465 15.11 16.33 -19.46
CA LEU A 465 15.05 16.85 -18.07
C LEU A 465 14.47 15.82 -17.07
N GLN A 466 13.45 15.06 -17.51
CA GLN A 466 12.90 13.99 -16.65
C GLN A 466 13.91 12.87 -16.40
N LEU A 467 14.66 12.48 -17.44
CA LEU A 467 15.72 11.46 -17.29
C LEU A 467 16.80 11.94 -16.31
N LEU A 468 17.26 13.19 -16.49
CA LEU A 468 18.28 13.78 -15.61
C LEU A 468 17.80 13.91 -14.15
N ASN A 469 16.53 14.23 -13.94
CA ASN A 469 15.95 14.30 -12.59
C ASN A 469 15.82 12.91 -11.92
N GLN A 470 15.53 11.88 -12.71
CA GLN A 470 15.53 10.51 -12.17
C GLN A 470 16.93 10.05 -11.77
N GLU A 471 17.93 10.28 -12.61
CA GLU A 471 19.35 9.98 -12.29
C GLU A 471 19.82 10.75 -11.06
N LEU A 472 19.45 12.03 -10.94
CA LEU A 472 19.77 12.85 -9.78
C LEU A 472 19.09 12.37 -8.50
N ASP A 473 17.84 11.92 -8.60
CA ASP A 473 17.06 11.41 -7.46
C ASP A 473 17.60 10.06 -6.97
N GLU A 474 18.04 9.19 -7.88
CA GLU A 474 18.72 7.93 -7.55
C GLU A 474 20.09 8.19 -6.88
N ALA A 475 20.87 9.11 -7.42
CA ALA A 475 22.15 9.50 -6.82
C ALA A 475 21.98 10.10 -5.40
N ASN A 476 20.94 10.93 -5.22
CA ASN A 476 20.62 11.50 -3.91
C ASN A 476 20.10 10.44 -2.91
N LYS A 477 19.35 9.44 -3.36
CA LYS A 477 18.90 8.32 -2.52
C LYS A 477 20.06 7.45 -2.04
N ILE A 478 21.03 7.16 -2.92
CA ILE A 478 22.26 6.44 -2.57
C ILE A 478 23.05 7.24 -1.52
N LYS A 479 23.19 8.54 -1.74
CA LYS A 479 23.90 9.46 -0.82
C LYS A 479 23.21 9.53 0.56
N ALA A 480 21.88 9.63 0.60
CA ALA A 480 21.13 9.69 1.85
C ALA A 480 21.21 8.37 2.65
N ARG A 481 21.18 7.22 1.95
CA ARG A 481 21.39 5.89 2.58
C ARG A 481 22.79 5.77 3.18
N PHE A 482 23.81 6.21 2.46
CA PHE A 482 25.19 6.22 2.93
C PHE A 482 25.34 6.97 4.27
N PHE A 483 24.79 8.18 4.35
CA PHE A 483 24.83 8.96 5.60
C PHE A 483 23.98 8.34 6.73
N GLY A 484 22.85 7.68 6.40
CA GLY A 484 22.01 7.01 7.38
C GLY A 484 22.71 5.83 8.07
N ILE A 485 23.39 4.99 7.30
CA ILE A 485 24.14 3.84 7.79
C ILE A 485 25.35 4.29 8.62
N LEU A 486 26.12 5.25 8.09
CA LEU A 486 27.28 5.83 8.79
C LEU A 486 26.91 6.36 10.19
N ASN A 487 25.82 7.12 10.28
CA ASN A 487 25.36 7.68 11.55
C ASN A 487 24.89 6.62 12.56
N HIS A 488 24.26 5.54 12.08
CA HIS A 488 23.76 4.49 12.97
C HIS A 488 24.90 3.67 13.57
N ASP A 489 25.83 3.20 12.74
CA ASP A 489 26.87 2.25 13.16
C ASP A 489 28.02 2.94 13.90
N LEU A 490 28.22 4.25 13.68
CA LEU A 490 29.18 5.06 14.44
C LEU A 490 28.66 5.48 15.82
N ARG A 491 27.34 5.72 15.97
CA ARG A 491 26.79 6.30 17.20
C ARG A 491 26.96 5.40 18.42
N SER A 492 26.67 4.09 18.27
CA SER A 492 26.67 3.16 19.42
C SER A 492 28.04 3.00 20.09
N PRO A 493 29.12 2.66 19.35
CA PRO A 493 30.45 2.52 19.98
C PRO A 493 31.02 3.84 20.48
N VAL A 494 30.76 4.97 19.78
CA VAL A 494 31.18 6.31 20.26
C VAL A 494 30.43 6.69 21.54
N SER A 495 29.13 6.43 21.64
CA SER A 495 28.37 6.67 22.88
C SER A 495 28.88 5.83 24.05
N ASN A 496 29.25 4.57 23.80
CA ASN A 496 29.80 3.69 24.83
C ASN A 496 31.17 4.16 25.32
N LEU A 497 32.01 4.64 24.38
CA LEU A 497 33.31 5.24 24.70
C LEU A 497 33.14 6.50 25.58
N ILE A 498 32.25 7.41 25.15
CA ILE A 498 31.98 8.65 25.89
C ILE A 498 31.43 8.33 27.29
N HIS A 499 30.50 7.37 27.37
CA HIS A 499 29.89 6.98 28.65
C HIS A 499 30.92 6.40 29.64
N PHE A 500 31.84 5.59 29.16
CA PHE A 500 32.91 5.06 29.99
C PHE A 500 33.87 6.14 30.43
N LEU A 501 34.30 7.05 29.52
CA LEU A 501 35.18 8.16 29.86
C LEU A 501 34.53 9.10 30.90
N HIS A 502 33.20 9.30 30.82
CA HIS A 502 32.46 10.03 31.84
C HIS A 502 32.44 9.27 33.18
N LEU A 503 32.14 7.96 33.18
CA LEU A 503 32.19 7.14 34.40
C LEU A 503 33.57 7.15 35.06
N GLN A 504 34.63 7.02 34.28
CA GLN A 504 35.99 7.04 34.77
C GLN A 504 36.40 8.40 35.35
N LYS A 505 35.83 9.48 34.79
CA LYS A 505 36.17 10.87 35.23
C LYS A 505 35.33 11.32 36.43
N GLU A 506 34.03 10.95 36.47
CA GLU A 506 33.07 11.51 37.43
C GLU A 506 32.85 10.63 38.67
N SER A 507 33.17 9.32 38.60
CA SER A 507 32.93 8.39 39.68
C SER A 507 33.97 7.23 39.69
N PRO A 508 35.24 7.51 39.79
CA PRO A 508 36.31 6.47 39.74
C PRO A 508 36.19 5.46 40.88
N GLU A 509 35.60 5.83 42.01
CA GLU A 509 35.43 4.95 43.18
C GLU A 509 34.34 3.90 43.01
N LEU A 510 33.49 3.97 41.97
CA LEU A 510 32.41 2.98 41.67
C LEU A 510 32.88 1.85 40.76
N ILE A 511 34.13 1.87 40.30
CA ILE A 511 34.66 0.92 39.32
C ILE A 511 35.85 0.19 39.95
N ASP A 512 35.73 -1.11 40.28
CA ASP A 512 36.86 -1.92 40.69
C ASP A 512 37.84 -2.14 39.52
N GLU A 513 39.09 -2.51 39.86
CA GLU A 513 40.18 -2.64 38.90
C GLU A 513 39.88 -3.69 37.81
N GLU A 514 39.15 -4.76 38.17
CA GLU A 514 38.77 -5.85 37.26
C GLU A 514 37.68 -5.40 36.29
N THR A 515 36.70 -4.65 36.76
CA THR A 515 35.61 -4.08 35.94
C THR A 515 36.16 -2.99 35.03
N ALA A 516 37.09 -2.15 35.51
CA ALA A 516 37.77 -1.14 34.70
C ALA A 516 38.53 -1.77 33.53
N ALA A 517 39.33 -2.79 33.80
CA ALA A 517 40.12 -3.49 32.77
C ALA A 517 39.21 -4.20 31.75
N ARG A 518 38.11 -4.82 32.22
CA ARG A 518 37.14 -5.47 31.34
C ARG A 518 36.36 -4.48 30.45
N MET A 519 36.01 -3.30 31.01
CA MET A 519 35.35 -2.24 30.23
C MET A 519 36.33 -1.61 29.25
N GLN A 520 37.56 -1.35 29.63
CA GLN A 520 38.61 -0.81 28.77
C GLN A 520 38.91 -1.73 27.59
N ASN A 521 39.01 -3.05 27.81
CA ASN A 521 39.16 -4.03 26.72
C ASN A 521 37.97 -4.05 25.80
N LYS A 522 36.74 -4.00 26.33
CA LYS A 522 35.54 -3.92 25.53
C LYS A 522 35.47 -2.67 24.63
N ILE A 523 35.98 -1.56 25.13
CA ILE A 523 36.01 -0.31 24.42
C ILE A 523 37.09 -0.30 23.34
N ILE A 524 38.27 -0.83 23.66
CA ILE A 524 39.34 -0.99 22.67
C ILE A 524 38.84 -1.88 21.52
N THR A 525 38.25 -3.02 21.82
CA THR A 525 37.67 -3.91 20.82
C THR A 525 36.53 -3.22 20.05
N GLY A 526 35.67 -2.44 20.73
CA GLY A 526 34.62 -1.66 20.10
C GLY A 526 35.13 -0.57 19.15
N ALA A 527 36.22 0.09 19.53
CA ALA A 527 36.88 1.11 18.72
C ALA A 527 37.62 0.52 17.50
N GLU A 528 38.26 -0.63 17.66
CA GLU A 528 38.89 -1.37 16.57
C GLU A 528 37.84 -1.89 15.55
N ASN A 529 36.72 -2.43 16.03
CA ASN A 529 35.59 -2.84 15.18
C ASN A 529 34.97 -1.64 14.42
N LEU A 530 34.91 -0.49 15.10
CA LEU A 530 34.44 0.75 14.47
C LEU A 530 35.37 1.18 13.33
N LEU A 531 36.69 1.21 13.60
CA LEU A 531 37.68 1.58 12.59
C LEU A 531 37.61 0.63 11.38
N SER A 532 37.51 -0.67 11.64
CA SER A 532 37.32 -1.69 10.61
C SER A 532 36.05 -1.48 9.80
N SER A 533 34.93 -1.21 10.46
CA SER A 533 33.66 -0.92 9.76
C SER A 533 33.72 0.36 8.90
N MET A 534 34.45 1.39 9.37
CA MET A 534 34.70 2.60 8.59
C MET A 534 35.55 2.32 7.34
N GLU A 535 36.58 1.50 7.46
CA GLU A 535 37.41 1.08 6.34
C GLU A 535 36.60 0.29 5.30
N ASP A 536 35.76 -0.63 5.77
CA ASP A 536 34.86 -1.41 4.92
C ASP A 536 33.86 -0.52 4.16
N ILE A 537 33.27 0.48 4.82
CA ILE A 537 32.37 1.45 4.21
C ILE A 537 33.09 2.36 3.20
N LEU A 538 34.31 2.77 3.51
CA LEU A 538 35.14 3.57 2.59
C LEU A 538 35.51 2.75 1.34
N LEU A 539 35.82 1.46 1.52
CA LEU A 539 36.13 0.55 0.43
C LEU A 539 34.91 0.33 -0.47
N TRP A 540 33.75 0.13 0.13
CA TRP A 540 32.47 0.00 -0.59
C TRP A 540 32.10 1.31 -1.33
N SER A 541 32.26 2.46 -0.67
CA SER A 541 32.00 3.77 -1.29
C SER A 541 32.91 4.04 -2.50
N LYS A 542 34.15 3.60 -2.43
CA LYS A 542 35.09 3.65 -3.58
C LYS A 542 34.60 2.77 -4.72
N GLY A 543 34.09 1.57 -4.44
CA GLY A 543 33.56 0.65 -5.46
C GLY A 543 32.28 1.14 -6.14
N GLN A 544 31.53 2.07 -5.55
CA GLN A 544 30.33 2.69 -6.13
C GLN A 544 30.61 3.93 -7.00
N MET A 545 31.85 4.39 -7.06
CA MET A 545 32.25 5.49 -7.95
C MET A 545 32.54 4.97 -9.36
N GLU A 546 31.96 5.58 -10.39
CA GLU A 546 31.93 5.16 -11.81
C GLU A 546 33.29 4.91 -12.48
N ASN A 547 34.42 5.05 -11.80
CA ASN A 547 35.75 4.88 -12.36
C ASN A 547 36.71 4.09 -11.45
N PHE A 548 36.22 3.26 -10.55
CA PHE A 548 37.06 2.49 -9.66
C PHE A 548 37.22 1.05 -10.15
N GLU A 549 38.39 0.74 -10.74
CA GLU A 549 38.72 -0.63 -11.16
C GLU A 549 39.51 -1.34 -10.03
N PRO A 550 39.15 -2.63 -9.70
CA PRO A 550 39.89 -3.43 -8.74
C PRO A 550 41.35 -3.63 -9.20
N GLN A 551 42.30 -3.52 -8.29
CA GLN A 551 43.71 -3.72 -8.57
C GLN A 551 44.08 -5.21 -8.47
N HIS A 552 43.98 -5.94 -9.58
CA HIS A 552 44.33 -7.35 -9.62
C HIS A 552 45.86 -7.53 -9.49
N LYS A 553 46.27 -8.35 -8.51
CA LYS A 553 47.67 -8.76 -8.31
C LYS A 553 47.70 -10.22 -7.83
N LYS A 554 48.88 -10.84 -7.91
CA LYS A 554 49.10 -12.18 -7.39
C LYS A 554 49.12 -12.17 -5.87
N VAL A 555 48.12 -12.77 -5.24
CA VAL A 555 47.92 -12.82 -3.80
C VAL A 555 48.05 -14.25 -3.31
N ALA A 556 49.00 -14.51 -2.42
CA ALA A 556 49.12 -15.82 -1.79
C ALA A 556 48.08 -15.98 -0.68
N VAL A 557 47.21 -16.99 -0.78
CA VAL A 557 46.15 -17.25 0.20
C VAL A 557 46.72 -17.49 1.59
N ALA A 558 47.92 -18.05 1.70
CA ALA A 558 48.59 -18.28 2.99
C ALA A 558 48.78 -16.96 3.77
N VAL A 559 49.14 -15.86 3.11
CA VAL A 559 49.31 -14.54 3.75
C VAL A 559 47.99 -14.03 4.33
N LEU A 560 46.91 -14.16 3.56
CA LEU A 560 45.58 -13.75 4.01
C LEU A 560 45.07 -14.60 5.21
N PHE A 561 45.41 -15.87 5.22
CA PHE A 561 45.07 -16.76 6.31
C PHE A 561 45.86 -16.42 7.58
N GLU A 562 47.15 -16.12 7.46
CA GLU A 562 47.98 -15.67 8.61
C GLU A 562 47.48 -14.34 9.19
N GLU A 563 47.11 -13.39 8.32
CA GLU A 563 46.54 -12.12 8.76
C GLU A 563 45.18 -12.28 9.43
N THR A 564 44.34 -13.17 8.88
CA THR A 564 43.03 -13.48 9.47
C THR A 564 43.18 -14.15 10.82
N GLN A 565 44.15 -15.06 10.96
CA GLN A 565 44.48 -15.71 12.22
C GLN A 565 44.94 -14.72 13.31
N LYS A 566 45.77 -13.75 12.90
CA LYS A 566 46.22 -12.66 13.79
C LYS A 566 45.06 -11.75 14.19
N HIS A 567 44.20 -11.39 13.24
CA HIS A 567 43.07 -10.51 13.51
C HIS A 567 42.05 -11.10 14.50
N PHE A 568 41.83 -12.41 14.46
CA PHE A 568 40.87 -13.08 15.34
C PHE A 568 41.57 -13.87 16.48
N SER A 569 42.81 -13.56 16.81
CA SER A 569 43.58 -14.24 17.86
C SER A 569 42.99 -14.12 19.27
N SER A 570 42.13 -13.14 19.52
CA SER A 570 41.44 -12.91 20.80
C SER A 570 40.09 -13.63 20.93
N ALA A 571 39.72 -14.48 19.97
CA ALA A 571 38.48 -15.27 20.05
C ALA A 571 38.72 -16.55 20.85
N ASP A 572 38.83 -16.43 22.17
CA ASP A 572 39.28 -17.51 23.12
C ASP A 572 38.40 -18.80 23.14
N ASN A 573 37.18 -18.75 22.56
CA ASN A 573 36.23 -19.88 22.59
C ASN A 573 35.98 -20.54 21.24
N VAL A 574 36.71 -20.16 20.18
CA VAL A 574 36.51 -20.70 18.84
C VAL A 574 37.82 -21.12 18.22
N LYS A 575 37.91 -22.40 17.82
CA LYS A 575 39.10 -22.94 17.16
C LYS A 575 39.01 -22.62 15.65
N ILE A 576 39.90 -21.77 15.13
CA ILE A 576 39.99 -21.48 13.70
C ILE A 576 41.17 -22.28 13.11
N THR A 577 40.91 -23.07 12.08
CA THR A 577 41.93 -23.82 11.33
C THR A 577 41.95 -23.40 9.87
N PHE A 578 43.16 -23.40 9.30
CA PHE A 578 43.40 -22.97 7.92
C PHE A 578 44.09 -24.11 7.14
N GLU A 579 43.51 -24.55 6.07
CA GLU A 579 44.00 -25.61 5.18
C GLU A 579 44.31 -25.06 3.80
N ASN A 580 45.58 -25.00 3.41
CA ASN A 580 46.02 -24.56 2.09
C ASN A 580 47.16 -25.46 1.60
N PRO A 581 46.89 -26.78 1.37
CA PRO A 581 47.92 -27.78 1.04
C PRO A 581 48.58 -27.52 -0.31
N GLU A 582 47.93 -26.82 -1.23
CA GLU A 582 48.43 -26.54 -2.58
C GLU A 582 49.09 -25.17 -2.70
N ASN A 583 49.22 -24.41 -1.63
CA ASN A 583 49.77 -23.05 -1.59
C ASN A 583 49.15 -22.16 -2.69
N ILE A 584 47.81 -22.08 -2.70
CA ILE A 584 47.04 -21.37 -3.70
C ILE A 584 47.46 -19.90 -3.80
N ILE A 585 47.68 -19.46 -5.04
CA ILE A 585 47.90 -18.04 -5.41
C ILE A 585 46.75 -17.61 -6.29
N LEU A 586 46.08 -16.53 -5.95
CA LEU A 586 44.97 -15.93 -6.68
C LEU A 586 45.41 -14.63 -7.37
N GLU A 587 44.86 -14.38 -8.54
CA GLU A 587 45.00 -13.09 -9.21
C GLU A 587 43.74 -12.27 -8.92
N THR A 588 43.82 -11.36 -7.97
CA THR A 588 42.66 -10.64 -7.42
C THR A 588 43.08 -9.36 -6.71
N ASP A 589 42.10 -8.54 -6.30
CA ASP A 589 42.36 -7.42 -5.40
C ASP A 589 42.48 -7.93 -3.95
N GLU A 590 43.67 -7.75 -3.39
CA GLU A 590 44.00 -8.22 -2.04
C GLU A 590 43.13 -7.63 -0.96
N ASN A 591 42.81 -6.31 -1.05
CA ASN A 591 42.04 -5.62 -0.05
C ASN A 591 40.56 -6.10 -0.07
N TYR A 592 40.01 -6.31 -1.28
CA TYR A 592 38.65 -6.82 -1.43
C TYR A 592 38.54 -8.26 -0.90
N LEU A 593 39.48 -9.12 -1.27
CA LEU A 593 39.47 -10.50 -0.78
C LEU A 593 39.71 -10.58 0.73
N LYS A 594 40.60 -9.78 1.28
CA LYS A 594 40.85 -9.68 2.72
C LYS A 594 39.59 -9.24 3.47
N THR A 595 38.87 -8.25 2.96
CA THR A 595 37.61 -7.79 3.54
C THR A 595 36.53 -8.88 3.51
N ILE A 596 36.43 -9.63 2.40
CA ILE A 596 35.49 -10.76 2.27
C ILE A 596 35.82 -11.84 3.34
N ILE A 597 37.10 -12.26 3.42
CA ILE A 597 37.54 -13.29 4.38
C ILE A 597 37.28 -12.84 5.81
N ARG A 598 37.60 -11.61 6.16
CA ARG A 598 37.37 -11.05 7.49
C ARG A 598 35.91 -11.01 7.87
N ASN A 599 35.04 -10.52 6.96
CA ASN A 599 33.61 -10.48 7.22
C ASN A 599 32.97 -11.86 7.34
N LEU A 600 33.37 -12.83 6.49
CA LEU A 600 32.89 -14.21 6.59
C LEU A 600 33.35 -14.89 7.89
N THR A 601 34.61 -14.68 8.30
CA THR A 601 35.13 -15.22 9.57
C THR A 601 34.42 -14.59 10.77
N GLY A 602 34.18 -13.28 10.77
CA GLY A 602 33.43 -12.60 11.82
C GLY A 602 32.00 -13.11 11.96
N ASN A 603 31.32 -13.33 10.84
CA ASN A 603 29.99 -13.92 10.82
C ASN A 603 29.96 -15.36 11.38
N ALA A 604 30.97 -16.16 11.05
CA ALA A 604 31.13 -17.52 11.59
C ALA A 604 31.38 -17.50 13.11
N ILE A 605 32.25 -16.63 13.63
CA ILE A 605 32.48 -16.44 15.05
C ILE A 605 31.20 -16.05 15.79
N GLN A 606 30.45 -15.11 15.20
CA GLN A 606 29.18 -14.68 15.78
C GLN A 606 28.15 -15.82 15.83
N ALA A 607 28.10 -16.68 14.81
CA ALA A 607 27.22 -17.85 14.77
C ALA A 607 27.58 -18.90 15.81
N LEU A 608 28.83 -18.92 16.29
CA LEU A 608 29.38 -19.87 17.26
C LEU A 608 29.26 -19.40 18.72
N GLY A 609 28.82 -18.17 18.98
CA GLY A 609 28.85 -17.58 20.34
C GLY A 609 28.14 -18.35 21.46
N LYS A 610 27.37 -19.41 21.13
CA LYS A 610 26.72 -20.33 22.09
C LYS A 610 26.97 -21.80 21.77
N THR A 611 27.87 -22.13 20.87
CA THR A 611 28.12 -23.49 20.41
C THR A 611 29.28 -24.08 21.22
N PRO A 612 29.07 -25.16 22.01
CA PRO A 612 30.17 -25.89 22.66
C PRO A 612 31.11 -26.42 21.57
N ASP A 613 32.42 -26.31 21.79
CA ASP A 613 33.47 -26.73 20.85
C ASP A 613 33.31 -26.09 19.44
N GLY A 614 33.00 -24.78 19.40
CA GLY A 614 32.89 -24.03 18.17
C GLY A 614 34.18 -24.07 17.34
N HIS A 615 34.06 -24.46 16.07
CA HIS A 615 35.21 -24.46 15.17
C HIS A 615 34.86 -23.87 13.80
N ILE A 616 35.88 -23.22 13.21
CA ILE A 616 35.83 -22.66 11.86
C ILE A 616 36.99 -23.27 11.08
N ILE A 617 36.71 -23.75 9.87
CA ILE A 617 37.70 -24.32 8.98
C ILE A 617 37.70 -23.50 7.71
N TRP A 618 38.81 -22.81 7.43
CA TRP A 618 39.10 -22.26 6.11
C TRP A 618 39.89 -23.29 5.29
N LYS A 619 39.42 -23.53 4.05
CA LYS A 619 40.09 -24.45 3.12
C LYS A 619 40.27 -23.77 1.76
N ALA A 620 41.49 -23.97 1.21
CA ALA A 620 41.84 -23.53 -0.13
C ALA A 620 42.24 -24.75 -0.97
N TRP A 621 41.69 -24.90 -2.15
CA TRP A 621 42.03 -25.99 -3.08
C TRP A 621 41.80 -25.56 -4.52
N LYS A 622 42.36 -26.36 -5.43
CA LYS A 622 42.17 -26.19 -6.89
C LYS A 622 41.47 -27.41 -7.45
N GLU A 623 40.45 -27.18 -8.27
CA GLU A 623 39.72 -28.24 -8.95
C GLU A 623 39.35 -27.78 -10.35
N ASN A 624 39.59 -28.64 -11.39
CA ASN A 624 39.28 -28.34 -12.78
C ASN A 624 39.76 -26.96 -13.24
N ASN A 625 41.00 -26.58 -12.90
CA ASN A 625 41.63 -25.29 -13.17
C ASN A 625 40.97 -24.05 -12.51
N THR A 626 40.04 -24.25 -11.58
CA THR A 626 39.37 -23.23 -10.81
C THR A 626 39.86 -23.25 -9.36
N ASN A 627 40.13 -22.09 -8.79
CA ASN A 627 40.54 -21.96 -7.41
C ASN A 627 39.32 -21.74 -6.52
N TYR A 628 39.28 -22.42 -5.39
CA TYR A 628 38.23 -22.34 -4.40
C TYR A 628 38.78 -21.97 -3.05
N LEU A 629 38.00 -21.14 -2.31
CA LEU A 629 38.18 -20.90 -0.88
C LEU A 629 36.87 -21.19 -0.20
N SER A 630 36.87 -21.95 0.87
CA SER A 630 35.68 -22.13 1.69
C SER A 630 35.92 -21.85 3.15
N VAL A 631 34.90 -21.33 3.81
CA VAL A 631 34.83 -21.26 5.28
C VAL A 631 33.63 -22.07 5.75
N THR A 632 33.89 -22.96 6.68
CA THR A 632 32.87 -23.80 7.29
C THR A 632 32.86 -23.58 8.81
N ASP A 633 31.68 -23.31 9.36
CA ASP A 633 31.45 -23.27 10.81
C ASP A 633 30.48 -24.37 11.23
N ASN A 634 30.58 -24.81 12.49
CA ASN A 634 29.65 -25.72 13.12
C ASN A 634 28.61 -25.01 14.00
N GLY A 635 28.27 -23.80 13.64
CA GLY A 635 27.31 -22.96 14.36
C GLY A 635 25.85 -23.33 14.14
N SER A 636 24.98 -22.40 14.49
CA SER A 636 23.53 -22.60 14.40
C SER A 636 22.98 -22.74 12.97
N GLY A 637 23.78 -22.42 11.95
CA GLY A 637 23.33 -22.37 10.56
C GLY A 637 22.19 -21.37 10.31
N GLY A 638 21.53 -21.52 9.16
CA GLY A 638 20.42 -20.64 8.79
C GLY A 638 19.62 -21.15 7.59
N THR A 639 18.50 -20.49 7.31
CA THR A 639 17.68 -20.72 6.13
C THR A 639 18.21 -19.91 4.93
N LYS A 640 17.81 -20.26 3.71
CA LYS A 640 18.22 -19.53 2.49
C LYS A 640 17.86 -18.04 2.53
N GLU A 641 16.75 -17.68 3.18
CA GLU A 641 16.30 -16.29 3.32
C GLU A 641 17.32 -15.43 4.09
N LYS A 642 18.05 -15.99 5.04
CA LYS A 642 19.09 -15.28 5.80
C LYS A 642 20.25 -14.82 4.93
N PHE A 643 20.50 -15.50 3.83
CA PHE A 643 21.60 -15.26 2.91
C PHE A 643 21.15 -14.64 1.58
N LYS A 644 19.89 -14.22 1.47
CA LYS A 644 19.29 -13.68 0.25
C LYS A 644 20.07 -12.49 -0.33
N ALA A 645 20.65 -11.67 0.54
CA ALA A 645 21.51 -10.53 0.17
C ALA A 645 22.71 -10.91 -0.73
N LEU A 646 23.12 -12.18 -0.75
CA LEU A 646 24.22 -12.66 -1.60
C LEU A 646 23.78 -13.02 -3.04
N TYR A 647 22.47 -13.26 -3.26
CA TYR A 647 21.97 -13.79 -4.54
C TYR A 647 21.03 -12.84 -5.28
N ASP A 648 20.43 -11.88 -4.57
CA ASP A 648 19.40 -11.01 -5.09
C ASP A 648 19.88 -9.55 -5.06
N ASP A 649 20.21 -9.03 -6.24
CA ASP A 649 20.66 -7.64 -6.41
C ASP A 649 19.57 -6.62 -6.07
N SER A 650 18.31 -7.03 -6.06
CA SER A 650 17.17 -6.19 -5.67
C SER A 650 16.97 -6.12 -4.15
N GLU A 651 17.63 -6.99 -3.38
CA GLU A 651 17.55 -6.96 -1.91
C GLU A 651 18.20 -5.68 -1.39
N VAL A 652 17.36 -4.83 -0.83
CA VAL A 652 17.81 -3.53 -0.33
C VAL A 652 18.52 -3.70 1.01
N VAL A 653 19.68 -3.06 1.19
CA VAL A 653 20.39 -2.99 2.48
C VAL A 653 19.41 -2.50 3.55
N GLY A 654 18.89 -3.42 4.35
CA GLY A 654 17.97 -3.15 5.44
C GLY A 654 18.72 -3.06 6.77
N ILE A 655 18.10 -2.43 7.77
CA ILE A 655 18.62 -2.34 9.15
C ILE A 655 18.89 -3.73 9.80
N LYS A 656 18.58 -4.83 9.11
CA LYS A 656 18.57 -6.21 9.64
C LYS A 656 19.47 -7.22 8.96
N SER A 657 19.76 -7.08 7.69
CA SER A 657 20.91 -7.78 7.10
C SER A 657 22.07 -6.82 7.24
N GLY A 658 22.93 -7.01 8.23
CA GLY A 658 24.09 -6.14 8.43
C GLY A 658 24.82 -5.91 7.09
N LEU A 659 25.43 -4.75 6.92
CA LEU A 659 26.15 -4.32 5.71
C LEU A 659 27.07 -5.43 5.16
N GLY A 660 27.50 -6.36 6.02
CA GLY A 660 28.48 -7.41 5.71
C GLY A 660 28.15 -8.29 4.51
N LEU A 661 26.92 -8.81 4.38
CA LEU A 661 26.59 -9.70 3.25
C LEU A 661 26.45 -8.96 1.93
N HIS A 662 25.93 -7.75 1.94
CA HIS A 662 25.86 -6.89 0.76
C HIS A 662 27.25 -6.47 0.31
N LEU A 663 28.11 -6.07 1.28
CA LEU A 663 29.51 -5.74 1.01
C LEU A 663 30.26 -6.93 0.42
N ILE A 664 30.08 -8.13 1.00
CA ILE A 664 30.69 -9.36 0.50
C ILE A 664 30.27 -9.64 -0.95
N ARG A 665 28.98 -9.51 -1.29
CA ARG A 665 28.48 -9.68 -2.65
C ARG A 665 29.09 -8.67 -3.60
N ASP A 666 29.05 -7.38 -3.25
CA ASP A 666 29.51 -6.31 -4.12
C ASP A 666 31.02 -6.40 -4.37
N LEU A 667 31.81 -6.71 -3.31
CA LEU A 667 33.26 -6.94 -3.44
C LEU A 667 33.58 -8.20 -4.23
N ALA A 668 32.82 -9.29 -4.03
CA ALA A 668 33.03 -10.52 -4.76
C ALA A 668 32.72 -10.34 -6.26
N ASN A 669 31.64 -9.64 -6.61
CA ASN A 669 31.31 -9.30 -7.98
C ASN A 669 32.43 -8.44 -8.62
N ALA A 670 32.97 -7.47 -7.88
CA ALA A 670 34.04 -6.61 -8.37
C ALA A 670 35.33 -7.38 -8.71
N ILE A 671 35.64 -8.48 -7.98
CA ILE A 671 36.82 -9.32 -8.23
C ILE A 671 36.49 -10.60 -9.03
N ASN A 672 35.32 -10.65 -9.72
CA ASN A 672 34.86 -11.81 -10.48
C ASN A 672 34.83 -13.11 -9.68
N CYS A 673 34.51 -13.03 -8.39
CA CYS A 673 34.38 -14.16 -7.50
C CYS A 673 32.92 -14.53 -7.27
N LYS A 674 32.54 -15.78 -7.58
CA LYS A 674 31.20 -16.29 -7.32
C LYS A 674 31.14 -16.89 -5.91
N ILE A 675 30.11 -16.51 -5.14
CA ILE A 675 29.88 -17.01 -3.79
C ILE A 675 28.73 -18.01 -3.80
N GLU A 676 28.96 -19.17 -3.16
CA GLU A 676 27.95 -20.17 -2.90
C GLU A 676 27.84 -20.41 -1.39
N VAL A 677 26.63 -20.63 -0.88
CA VAL A 677 26.40 -20.92 0.55
C VAL A 677 25.57 -22.18 0.68
N ASP A 678 26.06 -23.09 1.51
CA ASP A 678 25.31 -24.25 2.01
C ASP A 678 25.19 -24.12 3.53
N SER A 679 23.94 -24.01 4.01
CA SER A 679 23.66 -23.82 5.43
C SER A 679 22.40 -24.58 5.84
N ARG A 680 22.48 -25.29 6.95
CA ARG A 680 21.34 -26.00 7.53
C ARG A 680 21.24 -25.65 9.01
N THR A 681 20.05 -25.29 9.43
CA THR A 681 19.80 -24.95 10.83
C THR A 681 20.24 -26.10 11.76
N GLY A 682 21.09 -25.79 12.71
CA GLY A 682 21.66 -26.75 13.67
C GLY A 682 22.91 -27.51 13.18
N PHE A 683 23.36 -27.30 11.93
CA PHE A 683 24.52 -28.05 11.36
C PHE A 683 25.64 -27.13 10.87
N GLY A 684 25.49 -25.81 11.00
CA GLY A 684 26.50 -24.85 10.59
C GLY A 684 26.30 -24.28 9.19
N THR A 685 27.29 -23.51 8.72
CA THR A 685 27.28 -22.86 7.41
C THR A 685 28.61 -23.05 6.69
N THR A 686 28.55 -23.29 5.39
CA THR A 686 29.71 -23.28 4.51
C THR A 686 29.51 -22.22 3.42
N PHE A 687 30.41 -21.26 3.35
CA PHE A 687 30.54 -20.35 2.21
C PHE A 687 31.68 -20.82 1.31
N THR A 688 31.44 -20.90 0.03
CA THR A 688 32.42 -21.25 -0.98
C THR A 688 32.60 -20.11 -1.96
N LEU A 689 33.82 -19.63 -2.06
CA LEU A 689 34.28 -18.60 -3.01
C LEU A 689 34.93 -19.29 -4.20
N LYS A 690 34.40 -19.06 -5.40
CA LYS A 690 34.86 -19.65 -6.63
C LYS A 690 35.50 -18.57 -7.52
N PHE A 691 36.77 -18.70 -7.84
CA PHE A 691 37.52 -17.79 -8.68
C PHE A 691 37.68 -18.40 -10.09
N CYS A 692 36.91 -17.87 -11.05
CA CYS A 692 37.01 -18.32 -12.42
C CYS A 692 38.22 -17.67 -13.11
N ASN A 693 39.13 -18.45 -13.67
CA ASN A 693 40.29 -17.96 -14.41
C ASN A 693 39.94 -17.61 -15.87
N GLU A 694 38.83 -16.96 -16.14
CA GLU A 694 38.55 -16.40 -17.46
C GLU A 694 38.83 -14.89 -17.43
N LEU A 695 40.04 -14.54 -17.88
CA LEU A 695 40.33 -13.21 -18.40
C LEU A 695 39.55 -13.02 -19.71
N HIS A 696 38.55 -12.15 -19.74
CA HIS A 696 38.07 -11.54 -20.96
C HIS A 696 38.68 -10.16 -21.12
#